data_9e8a9b8ea34ccbd5232d317fc2bba060
#
_entry.id   9e8a9b8ea34ccbd5232d317fc2bba060
#
_cell.length_a   1.000
_cell.length_b   1.000
_cell.length_c   1.000
_cell.angle_alpha   90.00
_cell.angle_beta   90.00
_cell.angle_gamma   90.00
#
_symmetry.space_group_name_H-M   'P 1'
#
loop_
_entity.id
_entity.type
_entity.pdbx_description
1 polymer ?
#
loop_
_entity_poly.entity_id
_entity_poly.type
_entity_poly.pdbx_seq_one_letter_code
_entity_poly.pdbx_strand_id
1 'polypeptide(L)'
;MDHAKRSNRKIRTAAHWGVYEIEPEATGGVSIRGAAEDADPSPIGLHMASATLKSVRIAKPSIRKSWLQSGPGANPHLRGREPFIEVEWDEALDLLAREFQRIREKFGNEAIFGGSYGWASAGRFHHAQSQVHRFLNLIGGYVGSVDNYSLAAGRVILPHAIASTEILLDQHTSFDVMARHTELFLTFGGVPVKNAQMSAGGAGRHRVTAGMKAMEMAGTRFVNVSPVSDNMPVDSEWLAIRPNTDVALMLALAYVLDAEGLADFSFLQSHCVGYERFRPYLLGENDGIAKSPEWASVICGIDARRITSLAREMATSRTMINVSWSLQRAVHGEQPFWMTVTLAAMLGQIGLPGGGFGIGYGALNSVGHDNPRFKFGAFPQGKNPISTFIPVARITDMLLNPGDGFTYNGKAFVYPDIRLVYWAGGNPFHHHQDLNRLLQAWQKPETIVVNEPYWTSTAKLADIVLPVTTPLERNDIASSGGEDLIVAMKKVQEPFGQSRSDFDIFDDLSKRLGIDFSEGLDESGWLKRIYALGRDNAAARSIDLPEFGDFWEAGLIDLGPRAKPVVMLEAFRHAPDDNPLPTPSGRIEIFSETVDSFALEDCPGHPTWFEPPEWLGAALRGGQELHLISDQPVRRLHSQLDASPHSKAGKIKGREPIFINPEDAQAREIVGGDLVEIHNKRGRVISGVVISEAIMPGVVRLSTGAWFDMDHKRDLERHGNPNALTLDTPSSSLSQGCSAQTCLVQVRKVDVEHAGVVEAFAQPHFEAR
;
A
#
# COMPACT_ATOMS: atom_id res chain seq x y z
N MET A 1 -51.52 -1.01 -16.27
CA MET A 1 -51.01 -1.67 -15.02
C MET A 1 -49.52 -2.02 -15.15
N ASP A 2 -48.67 -1.08 -15.59
CA ASP A 2 -47.24 -1.41 -15.85
C ASP A 2 -46.25 -0.34 -15.33
N HIS A 3 -46.72 0.60 -14.51
CA HIS A 3 -45.86 1.61 -13.88
C HIS A 3 -45.35 1.26 -12.46
N ALA A 4 -45.83 0.16 -11.86
CA ALA A 4 -45.50 -0.22 -10.48
C ALA A 4 -44.31 -1.19 -10.35
N LYS A 5 -43.75 -1.71 -11.46
CA LYS A 5 -42.59 -2.63 -11.43
C LYS A 5 -41.21 -1.95 -11.69
N ARG A 6 -41.14 -0.62 -11.86
CA ARG A 6 -39.87 0.11 -12.09
C ARG A 6 -39.18 0.61 -10.82
N SER A 7 -39.66 0.32 -9.63
CA SER A 7 -39.29 1.07 -8.41
C SER A 7 -38.37 0.33 -7.43
N ASN A 8 -37.50 -0.59 -7.83
CA ASN A 8 -36.53 -1.12 -6.84
C ASN A 8 -35.21 -1.65 -7.44
N ARG A 9 -34.74 -1.09 -8.57
CA ARG A 9 -33.44 -1.44 -9.11
C ARG A 9 -32.39 -0.55 -8.45
N LYS A 10 -31.65 -1.11 -7.52
CA LYS A 10 -30.54 -0.42 -6.84
C LYS A 10 -29.41 -0.18 -7.83
N ILE A 11 -29.00 1.07 -8.04
CA ILE A 11 -27.79 1.42 -8.76
C ILE A 11 -26.65 1.25 -7.78
N ARG A 12 -25.55 0.60 -8.23
CA ARG A 12 -24.38 0.34 -7.38
C ARG A 12 -23.11 0.89 -7.99
N THR A 13 -22.17 1.20 -7.12
CA THR A 13 -20.76 1.46 -7.44
C THR A 13 -19.87 0.74 -6.44
N ALA A 14 -18.60 0.60 -6.80
CA ALA A 14 -17.59 0.05 -5.90
C ALA A 14 -16.34 0.93 -5.88
N ALA A 15 -15.64 0.89 -4.76
CA ALA A 15 -14.36 1.52 -4.55
C ALA A 15 -13.45 0.57 -3.77
N HIS A 16 -12.19 0.92 -3.58
CA HIS A 16 -11.26 0.10 -2.80
C HIS A 16 -11.74 -0.13 -1.35
N TRP A 17 -12.58 0.74 -0.83
CA TRP A 17 -13.11 0.75 0.54
C TRP A 17 -14.56 0.24 0.66
N GLY A 18 -15.16 -0.32 -0.38
CA GLY A 18 -16.47 -0.95 -0.27
C GLY A 18 -17.38 -0.82 -1.48
N VAL A 19 -18.56 -1.44 -1.38
CA VAL A 19 -19.66 -1.36 -2.32
C VAL A 19 -20.73 -0.42 -1.78
N TYR A 20 -21.29 0.41 -2.66
CA TYR A 20 -22.27 1.44 -2.29
C TYR A 20 -23.48 1.39 -3.20
N GLU A 21 -24.65 1.70 -2.62
CA GLU A 21 -25.89 1.98 -3.32
C GLU A 21 -26.00 3.47 -3.57
N ILE A 22 -26.43 3.84 -4.78
CA ILE A 22 -26.54 5.23 -5.22
C ILE A 22 -28.00 5.52 -5.58
N GLU A 23 -28.52 6.62 -5.06
CA GLU A 23 -29.85 7.15 -5.37
C GLU A 23 -29.70 8.54 -6.01
N PRO A 24 -30.11 8.71 -7.29
CA PRO A 24 -30.17 10.04 -7.91
C PRO A 24 -31.15 10.94 -7.15
N GLU A 25 -30.75 12.18 -6.90
CA GLU A 25 -31.59 13.19 -6.25
C GLU A 25 -32.32 14.03 -7.29
N ALA A 26 -33.51 14.50 -6.95
CA ALA A 26 -34.32 15.38 -7.81
C ALA A 26 -33.58 16.70 -8.17
N THR A 27 -32.61 17.10 -7.39
CA THR A 27 -31.78 18.30 -7.58
C THR A 27 -30.61 18.08 -8.54
N GLY A 28 -30.46 16.87 -9.12
CA GLY A 28 -29.34 16.51 -9.99
C GLY A 28 -28.08 16.06 -9.23
N GLY A 29 -28.15 15.91 -7.90
CA GLY A 29 -27.13 15.28 -7.06
C GLY A 29 -27.31 13.76 -6.97
N VAL A 30 -26.48 13.12 -6.16
CA VAL A 30 -26.62 11.70 -5.77
C VAL A 30 -26.43 11.57 -4.26
N SER A 31 -27.26 10.75 -3.63
CA SER A 31 -27.00 10.26 -2.28
C SER A 31 -26.33 8.89 -2.34
N ILE A 32 -25.42 8.62 -1.42
CA ILE A 32 -24.62 7.41 -1.38
C ILE A 32 -24.77 6.76 0.00
N ARG A 33 -25.08 5.47 0.01
CA ARG A 33 -25.11 4.67 1.24
C ARG A 33 -24.34 3.36 1.07
N GLY A 34 -23.91 2.76 2.17
CA GLY A 34 -23.30 1.43 2.15
C GLY A 34 -24.25 0.39 1.56
N ALA A 35 -23.73 -0.60 0.85
CA ALA A 35 -24.52 -1.69 0.33
C ALA A 35 -25.14 -2.51 1.48
N ALA A 36 -26.38 -2.97 1.30
CA ALA A 36 -27.11 -3.72 2.34
C ALA A 36 -26.45 -5.08 2.65
N GLU A 37 -25.65 -5.57 1.74
CA GLU A 37 -24.87 -6.82 1.85
C GLU A 37 -23.68 -6.69 2.82
N ASP A 38 -23.24 -5.46 3.15
CA ASP A 38 -22.12 -5.18 4.03
C ASP A 38 -22.62 -4.63 5.38
N ALA A 39 -22.30 -5.33 6.47
CA ALA A 39 -22.74 -4.95 7.82
C ALA A 39 -21.89 -3.82 8.44
N ASP A 40 -20.69 -3.54 7.91
CA ASP A 40 -19.76 -2.54 8.42
C ASP A 40 -19.15 -1.69 7.27
N PRO A 41 -20.00 -1.00 6.46
CA PRO A 41 -19.54 -0.28 5.28
C PRO A 41 -18.65 0.90 5.65
N SER A 42 -17.53 1.05 4.95
CA SER A 42 -16.60 2.16 5.19
C SER A 42 -17.25 3.52 4.96
N PRO A 43 -17.12 4.48 5.89
CA PRO A 43 -17.70 5.82 5.74
C PRO A 43 -17.00 6.67 4.66
N ILE A 44 -15.81 6.26 4.18
CA ILE A 44 -15.04 7.00 3.16
C ILE A 44 -15.86 7.18 1.89
N GLY A 45 -16.55 6.14 1.44
CA GLY A 45 -17.31 6.14 0.19
C GLY A 45 -18.58 7.02 0.19
N LEU A 46 -19.13 7.34 1.36
CA LEU A 46 -20.33 8.18 1.48
C LEU A 46 -20.12 9.59 0.93
N HIS A 47 -18.88 10.02 0.75
CA HIS A 47 -18.52 11.37 0.36
C HIS A 47 -17.93 11.49 -1.04
N MET A 48 -17.95 10.43 -1.87
CA MET A 48 -17.38 10.44 -3.22
C MET A 48 -17.97 11.50 -4.17
N ALA A 49 -19.19 11.93 -3.95
CA ALA A 49 -19.89 12.95 -4.75
C ALA A 49 -19.93 14.34 -4.08
N SER A 50 -19.16 14.57 -3.02
CA SER A 50 -19.26 15.82 -2.23
C SER A 50 -18.84 17.07 -3.01
N ALA A 51 -19.45 18.21 -2.68
CA ALA A 51 -19.13 19.50 -3.28
C ALA A 51 -17.67 19.93 -3.07
N THR A 52 -17.05 19.55 -1.95
CA THR A 52 -15.65 19.86 -1.68
C THR A 52 -14.68 19.08 -2.58
N LEU A 53 -15.03 17.85 -2.98
CA LEU A 53 -14.28 17.14 -4.01
C LEU A 53 -14.50 17.78 -5.39
N LYS A 54 -15.72 18.23 -5.69
CA LYS A 54 -16.03 18.92 -6.94
C LYS A 54 -15.21 20.22 -7.10
N SER A 55 -14.93 20.94 -6.01
CA SER A 55 -14.15 22.19 -6.06
C SER A 55 -12.67 22.00 -6.41
N VAL A 56 -12.13 20.79 -6.29
CA VAL A 56 -10.73 20.47 -6.63
C VAL A 56 -10.61 19.66 -7.93
N ARG A 57 -11.71 19.52 -8.72
CA ARG A 57 -11.72 18.83 -10.01
C ARG A 57 -10.93 19.60 -11.07
N ILE A 58 -10.30 18.86 -11.96
CA ILE A 58 -9.67 19.37 -13.19
C ILE A 58 -10.76 19.42 -14.27
N ALA A 59 -11.00 20.61 -14.85
CA ALA A 59 -12.10 20.85 -15.77
C ALA A 59 -11.71 20.70 -17.25
N LYS A 60 -10.46 21.05 -17.60
CA LYS A 60 -9.95 21.06 -18.96
C LYS A 60 -8.50 20.54 -19.01
N PRO A 61 -8.02 20.07 -20.17
CA PRO A 61 -6.61 19.86 -20.39
C PRO A 61 -5.83 21.14 -20.09
N SER A 62 -4.78 21.02 -19.31
CA SER A 62 -4.01 22.16 -18.80
C SER A 62 -2.53 21.90 -18.98
N ILE A 63 -1.82 22.87 -19.54
CA ILE A 63 -0.39 22.77 -19.84
C ILE A 63 0.36 23.87 -19.10
N ARG A 64 1.46 23.53 -18.46
CA ARG A 64 2.33 24.48 -17.78
C ARG A 64 2.88 25.52 -18.75
N LYS A 65 2.83 26.80 -18.38
CA LYS A 65 3.12 27.95 -19.27
C LYS A 65 4.45 27.81 -19.99
N SER A 66 5.56 27.62 -19.28
CA SER A 66 6.88 27.53 -19.92
C SER A 66 6.98 26.31 -20.85
N TRP A 67 6.37 25.18 -20.51
CA TRP A 67 6.37 24.00 -21.39
C TRP A 67 5.59 24.29 -22.69
N LEU A 68 4.44 24.93 -22.60
CA LEU A 68 3.62 25.28 -23.77
C LEU A 68 4.34 26.31 -24.70
N GLN A 69 5.00 27.29 -24.11
CA GLN A 69 5.63 28.40 -24.88
C GLN A 69 7.01 28.07 -25.44
N SER A 70 7.80 27.26 -24.72
CA SER A 70 9.22 27.03 -25.04
C SER A 70 9.56 25.55 -25.27
N GLY A 71 8.58 24.64 -25.11
CA GLY A 71 8.72 23.21 -25.38
C GLY A 71 9.23 22.40 -24.20
N PRO A 72 9.44 21.08 -24.42
CA PRO A 72 9.91 20.14 -23.41
C PRO A 72 11.20 20.57 -22.73
N GLY A 73 11.30 20.35 -21.41
CA GLY A 73 12.46 20.71 -20.59
C GLY A 73 12.55 22.21 -20.22
N ALA A 74 11.60 23.05 -20.68
CA ALA A 74 11.63 24.47 -20.35
C ALA A 74 11.32 24.71 -18.86
N ASN A 75 12.24 25.40 -18.16
CA ASN A 75 12.11 25.85 -16.78
C ASN A 75 11.52 24.80 -15.79
N PRO A 76 12.06 23.57 -15.69
CA PRO A 76 11.47 22.52 -14.88
C PRO A 76 11.42 22.88 -13.38
N HIS A 77 12.27 23.79 -12.92
CA HIS A 77 12.27 24.32 -11.55
C HIS A 77 11.03 25.15 -11.20
N LEU A 78 10.25 25.57 -12.21
CA LEU A 78 8.99 26.29 -12.02
C LEU A 78 7.76 25.38 -11.93
N ARG A 79 7.91 24.06 -12.01
CA ARG A 79 6.81 23.12 -11.76
C ARG A 79 6.18 23.39 -10.38
N GLY A 80 4.85 23.57 -10.35
CA GLY A 80 4.10 23.95 -9.15
C GLY A 80 4.19 25.43 -8.76
N ARG A 81 4.91 26.26 -9.52
CA ARG A 81 5.15 27.68 -9.18
C ARG A 81 4.68 28.66 -10.23
N GLU A 82 4.52 28.22 -11.47
CA GLU A 82 4.03 29.04 -12.57
C GLU A 82 2.60 28.62 -12.98
N PRO A 83 1.88 29.48 -13.72
CA PRO A 83 0.50 29.19 -14.11
C PRO A 83 0.39 28.04 -15.12
N PHE A 84 -0.79 27.43 -15.13
CA PHE A 84 -1.27 26.59 -16.21
C PHE A 84 -2.06 27.40 -17.23
N ILE A 85 -2.04 26.94 -18.49
CA ILE A 85 -2.86 27.44 -19.58
C ILE A 85 -3.82 26.31 -19.98
N GLU A 86 -5.12 26.58 -19.92
CA GLU A 86 -6.12 25.64 -20.43
C GLU A 86 -6.08 25.60 -21.96
N VAL A 87 -6.14 24.38 -22.52
CA VAL A 87 -6.13 24.15 -23.97
C VAL A 87 -7.26 23.21 -24.37
N GLU A 88 -7.58 23.17 -25.66
CA GLU A 88 -8.55 22.20 -26.18
C GLU A 88 -7.91 20.80 -26.29
N TRP A 89 -8.74 19.76 -26.28
CA TRP A 89 -8.28 18.37 -26.30
C TRP A 89 -7.40 18.04 -27.51
N ASP A 90 -7.77 18.47 -28.71
CA ASP A 90 -6.99 18.22 -29.93
C ASP A 90 -5.59 18.79 -29.79
N GLU A 91 -5.46 20.03 -29.30
CA GLU A 91 -4.15 20.65 -29.08
C GLU A 91 -3.32 19.88 -28.07
N ALA A 92 -3.91 19.48 -26.91
CA ALA A 92 -3.20 18.74 -25.88
C ALA A 92 -2.70 17.38 -26.40
N LEU A 93 -3.55 16.65 -27.11
CA LEU A 93 -3.20 15.32 -27.64
C LEU A 93 -2.23 15.39 -28.81
N ASP A 94 -2.30 16.43 -29.67
CA ASP A 94 -1.34 16.66 -30.76
C ASP A 94 0.06 17.02 -30.23
N LEU A 95 0.13 17.83 -29.18
CA LEU A 95 1.38 18.15 -28.48
C LEU A 95 1.98 16.90 -27.86
N LEU A 96 1.17 16.10 -27.18
CA LEU A 96 1.60 14.89 -26.53
C LEU A 96 2.04 13.80 -27.53
N ALA A 97 1.32 13.64 -28.65
CA ALA A 97 1.72 12.71 -29.71
C ALA A 97 3.08 13.07 -30.30
N ARG A 98 3.31 14.36 -30.61
CA ARG A 98 4.62 14.85 -31.08
C ARG A 98 5.73 14.61 -30.05
N GLU A 99 5.43 14.78 -28.75
CA GLU A 99 6.41 14.54 -27.69
C GLU A 99 6.78 13.07 -27.59
N PHE A 100 5.81 12.14 -27.67
CA PHE A 100 6.11 10.71 -27.73
C PHE A 100 6.96 10.33 -28.93
N GLN A 101 6.65 10.87 -30.12
CA GLN A 101 7.47 10.65 -31.32
C GLN A 101 8.90 11.15 -31.11
N ARG A 102 9.07 12.39 -30.62
CA ARG A 102 10.38 12.99 -30.34
C ARG A 102 11.22 12.17 -29.36
N ILE A 103 10.64 11.73 -28.25
CA ILE A 103 11.34 10.93 -27.24
C ILE A 103 11.76 9.58 -27.82
N ARG A 104 10.84 8.89 -28.50
CA ARG A 104 11.11 7.57 -29.09
C ARG A 104 12.20 7.63 -30.19
N GLU A 105 12.16 8.63 -31.04
CA GLU A 105 13.14 8.80 -32.12
C GLU A 105 14.51 9.20 -31.60
N LYS A 106 14.58 10.05 -30.58
CA LYS A 106 15.83 10.62 -30.09
C LYS A 106 16.49 9.79 -28.99
N PHE A 107 15.71 9.17 -28.09
CA PHE A 107 16.22 8.53 -26.89
C PHE A 107 15.77 7.06 -26.75
N GLY A 108 14.79 6.62 -27.54
CA GLY A 108 14.20 5.27 -27.41
C GLY A 108 13.16 5.17 -26.29
N ASN A 109 12.50 4.03 -26.23
CA ASN A 109 11.43 3.77 -25.26
C ASN A 109 11.94 3.58 -23.82
N GLU A 110 13.21 3.28 -23.60
CA GLU A 110 13.83 3.23 -22.26
C GLU A 110 13.95 4.61 -21.60
N ALA A 111 13.72 5.72 -22.35
CA ALA A 111 13.62 7.06 -21.81
C ALA A 111 12.19 7.42 -21.30
N ILE A 112 11.23 6.50 -21.38
CA ILE A 112 9.85 6.69 -20.94
C ILE A 112 9.61 5.89 -19.67
N PHE A 113 9.23 6.53 -18.57
CA PHE A 113 8.81 5.88 -17.34
C PHE A 113 7.29 5.86 -17.23
N GLY A 114 6.69 4.67 -17.19
CA GLY A 114 5.28 4.46 -16.96
C GLY A 114 5.00 4.38 -15.46
N GLY A 115 4.89 5.53 -14.79
CA GLY A 115 4.89 5.64 -13.34
C GLY A 115 3.74 4.94 -12.65
N SER A 116 2.56 5.33 -12.95
CA SER A 116 1.27 4.78 -12.48
C SER A 116 1.35 3.71 -11.40
N TYR A 117 1.66 4.11 -10.19
CA TYR A 117 1.64 3.26 -9.03
C TYR A 117 0.50 3.68 -8.10
N GLY A 118 -0.20 2.70 -7.52
CA GLY A 118 -1.22 2.94 -6.50
C GLY A 118 -2.60 2.41 -6.90
N TRP A 119 -3.53 2.58 -5.99
CA TRP A 119 -4.92 2.13 -6.14
C TRP A 119 -5.76 3.26 -6.72
N ALA A 120 -5.96 3.26 -8.02
CA ALA A 120 -6.66 4.32 -8.73
C ALA A 120 -8.17 4.04 -8.87
N SER A 121 -8.54 2.80 -9.21
CA SER A 121 -9.93 2.37 -9.41
C SER A 121 -10.11 0.91 -9.05
N ALA A 122 -11.26 0.57 -8.48
CA ALA A 122 -11.69 -0.81 -8.28
C ALA A 122 -12.21 -1.48 -9.58
N GLY A 123 -12.40 -0.70 -10.64
CA GLY A 123 -12.93 -1.18 -11.93
C GLY A 123 -11.97 -2.11 -12.67
N ARG A 124 -12.55 -3.02 -13.46
CA ARG A 124 -11.78 -4.00 -14.25
C ARG A 124 -11.46 -3.50 -15.65
N PHE A 125 -12.24 -2.54 -16.16
CA PHE A 125 -12.01 -1.87 -17.45
C PHE A 125 -11.29 -0.55 -17.27
N HIS A 126 -11.86 0.38 -16.49
CA HIS A 126 -11.27 1.70 -16.26
C HIS A 126 -10.24 1.71 -15.10
N HIS A 127 -9.36 0.71 -15.09
CA HIS A 127 -8.20 0.70 -14.20
C HIS A 127 -7.08 1.51 -14.84
N ALA A 128 -6.78 2.70 -14.30
CA ALA A 128 -5.88 3.67 -14.92
C ALA A 128 -4.50 3.09 -15.29
N GLN A 129 -3.91 2.26 -14.41
CA GLN A 129 -2.65 1.57 -14.69
C GLN A 129 -2.76 0.64 -15.92
N SER A 130 -3.85 -0.11 -16.04
CA SER A 130 -4.03 -1.02 -17.19
C SER A 130 -4.16 -0.24 -18.49
N GLN A 131 -4.81 0.92 -18.45
CA GLN A 131 -5.00 1.78 -19.61
C GLN A 131 -3.66 2.37 -20.09
N VAL A 132 -2.91 3.02 -19.20
CA VAL A 132 -1.61 3.63 -19.56
C VAL A 132 -0.57 2.58 -19.95
N HIS A 133 -0.51 1.45 -19.25
CA HIS A 133 0.46 0.40 -19.56
C HIS A 133 0.16 -0.27 -20.90
N ARG A 134 -1.13 -0.50 -21.23
CA ARG A 134 -1.49 -0.97 -22.57
C ARG A 134 -1.03 0.01 -23.65
N PHE A 135 -1.31 1.30 -23.49
CA PHE A 135 -0.87 2.32 -24.42
C PHE A 135 0.66 2.31 -24.60
N LEU A 136 1.40 2.35 -23.48
CA LEU A 136 2.86 2.37 -23.51
C LEU A 136 3.45 1.08 -24.12
N ASN A 137 2.84 -0.08 -23.88
CA ASN A 137 3.25 -1.33 -24.50
C ASN A 137 3.04 -1.32 -26.02
N LEU A 138 1.91 -0.78 -26.49
CA LEU A 138 1.59 -0.69 -27.90
C LEU A 138 2.50 0.28 -28.68
N ILE A 139 3.02 1.33 -28.03
CA ILE A 139 3.98 2.25 -28.65
C ILE A 139 5.44 1.77 -28.59
N GLY A 140 5.70 0.56 -28.10
CA GLY A 140 7.04 -0.04 -28.09
C GLY A 140 7.65 -0.23 -26.69
N GLY A 141 6.88 -0.04 -25.63
CA GLY A 141 7.28 -0.31 -24.25
C GLY A 141 7.73 0.92 -23.46
N TYR A 142 8.09 0.69 -22.22
CA TYR A 142 8.46 1.70 -21.23
C TYR A 142 9.26 1.07 -20.10
N VAL A 143 9.98 1.89 -19.33
CA VAL A 143 10.58 1.49 -18.05
C VAL A 143 9.46 1.38 -17.01
N GLY A 144 9.27 0.18 -16.46
CA GLY A 144 8.30 -0.09 -15.42
C GLY A 144 8.90 -0.09 -14.02
N SER A 145 8.08 -0.43 -13.02
CA SER A 145 8.52 -0.70 -11.65
C SER A 145 8.08 -2.09 -11.19
N VAL A 146 8.87 -2.69 -10.30
CA VAL A 146 8.57 -3.96 -9.65
C VAL A 146 8.23 -3.74 -8.18
N ASP A 147 7.54 -4.71 -7.60
CA ASP A 147 7.06 -4.72 -6.22
C ASP A 147 6.02 -3.63 -5.89
N ASN A 148 5.90 -3.31 -4.62
CA ASN A 148 5.00 -2.26 -4.12
C ASN A 148 5.51 -1.70 -2.77
N TYR A 149 5.09 -0.49 -2.42
CA TYR A 149 5.46 0.13 -1.13
C TYR A 149 4.94 -0.65 0.08
N SER A 150 3.85 -1.38 -0.08
CA SER A 150 3.17 -2.04 1.03
C SER A 150 3.88 -3.28 1.53
N LEU A 151 4.59 -4.04 0.65
CA LEU A 151 5.12 -5.36 0.99
C LEU A 151 6.38 -5.75 0.18
N ALA A 152 7.15 -4.81 -0.38
CA ALA A 152 8.30 -5.12 -1.23
C ALA A 152 9.32 -6.06 -0.57
N ALA A 153 9.77 -5.76 0.66
CA ALA A 153 10.73 -6.59 1.37
C ALA A 153 10.19 -8.01 1.63
N GLY A 154 8.93 -8.12 2.05
CA GLY A 154 8.26 -9.42 2.20
C GLY A 154 8.12 -10.18 0.88
N ARG A 155 7.79 -9.49 -0.23
CA ARG A 155 7.64 -10.11 -1.56
C ARG A 155 8.94 -10.71 -2.08
N VAL A 156 10.08 -10.10 -1.77
CA VAL A 156 11.38 -10.58 -2.25
C VAL A 156 11.94 -11.67 -1.34
N ILE A 157 11.82 -11.56 -0.02
CA ILE A 157 12.41 -12.55 0.89
C ILE A 157 11.60 -13.84 1.03
N LEU A 158 10.25 -13.76 1.08
CA LEU A 158 9.41 -14.93 1.34
C LEU A 158 9.53 -16.05 0.28
N PRO A 159 9.70 -15.77 -1.02
CA PRO A 159 10.00 -16.81 -2.02
C PRO A 159 11.29 -17.61 -1.73
N HIS A 160 12.27 -17.00 -1.05
CA HIS A 160 13.50 -17.66 -0.63
C HIS A 160 13.37 -18.45 0.68
N ALA A 161 12.30 -18.16 1.46
CA ALA A 161 12.07 -18.78 2.75
C ALA A 161 10.99 -19.87 2.73
N ILE A 162 9.91 -19.64 1.96
CA ILE A 162 8.75 -20.53 2.00
C ILE A 162 7.91 -20.55 0.72
N ALA A 163 7.39 -19.41 0.26
CA ALA A 163 6.57 -19.28 -0.95
C ALA A 163 6.38 -17.80 -1.31
N SER A 164 5.89 -17.53 -2.54
CA SER A 164 5.53 -16.18 -2.92
C SER A 164 4.38 -15.62 -2.07
N THR A 165 4.37 -14.31 -1.91
CA THR A 165 3.30 -13.63 -1.16
C THR A 165 1.92 -13.85 -1.76
N GLU A 166 1.81 -14.04 -3.09
CA GLU A 166 0.56 -14.36 -3.77
C GLU A 166 0.00 -15.71 -3.31
N ILE A 167 0.85 -16.76 -3.26
CA ILE A 167 0.47 -18.09 -2.76
C ILE A 167 0.03 -17.99 -1.30
N LEU A 168 0.80 -17.32 -0.46
CA LEU A 168 0.49 -17.19 0.97
C LEU A 168 -0.80 -16.39 1.20
N LEU A 169 -1.00 -15.26 0.51
CA LEU A 169 -2.20 -14.44 0.64
C LEU A 169 -3.46 -15.16 0.18
N ASP A 170 -3.35 -16.01 -0.84
CA ASP A 170 -4.48 -16.82 -1.32
C ASP A 170 -4.85 -17.98 -0.39
N GLN A 171 -3.96 -18.38 0.51
CA GLN A 171 -4.12 -19.56 1.38
C GLN A 171 -4.16 -19.22 2.87
N HIS A 172 -4.31 -17.96 3.29
CA HIS A 172 -4.38 -17.62 4.70
C HIS A 172 -5.46 -18.43 5.42
N THR A 173 -5.11 -18.93 6.60
CA THR A 173 -6.06 -19.66 7.46
C THR A 173 -7.28 -18.78 7.75
N SER A 174 -8.48 -19.31 7.49
CA SER A 174 -9.74 -18.55 7.61
C SER A 174 -10.04 -18.18 9.08
N PHE A 175 -10.67 -17.03 9.30
CA PHE A 175 -11.13 -16.62 10.63
C PHE A 175 -12.01 -17.66 11.30
N ASP A 176 -12.88 -18.36 10.55
CA ASP A 176 -13.73 -19.44 11.06
C ASP A 176 -12.93 -20.64 11.59
N VAL A 177 -11.79 -20.95 10.96
CA VAL A 177 -10.86 -21.99 11.45
C VAL A 177 -10.15 -21.50 12.69
N MET A 178 -9.66 -20.26 12.66
CA MET A 178 -8.98 -19.67 13.82
C MET A 178 -9.88 -19.56 15.04
N ALA A 179 -11.14 -19.14 14.88
CA ALA A 179 -12.11 -19.07 15.98
C ALA A 179 -12.36 -20.42 16.66
N ARG A 180 -12.18 -21.54 15.94
CA ARG A 180 -12.36 -22.89 16.50
C ARG A 180 -11.10 -23.49 17.12
N HIS A 181 -9.92 -23.01 16.73
CA HIS A 181 -8.69 -23.73 17.03
C HIS A 181 -7.57 -22.87 17.62
N THR A 182 -7.56 -21.54 17.41
CA THR A 182 -6.49 -20.68 17.90
C THR A 182 -6.68 -20.35 19.38
N GLU A 183 -5.69 -20.66 20.20
CA GLU A 183 -5.68 -20.35 21.64
C GLU A 183 -4.91 -19.05 21.93
N LEU A 184 -3.83 -18.81 21.17
CA LEU A 184 -3.01 -17.60 21.27
C LEU A 184 -2.83 -16.97 19.89
N PHE A 185 -3.25 -15.70 19.74
CA PHE A 185 -2.96 -14.89 18.57
C PHE A 185 -1.95 -13.81 18.94
N LEU A 186 -0.70 -14.01 18.51
CA LEU A 186 0.41 -13.08 18.70
C LEU A 186 0.57 -12.24 17.45
N THR A 187 0.47 -10.92 17.57
CA THR A 187 0.62 -10.04 16.41
C THR A 187 1.73 -9.01 16.57
N PHE A 188 2.59 -8.90 15.57
CA PHE A 188 3.59 -7.85 15.44
C PHE A 188 3.04 -6.75 14.54
N GLY A 189 2.74 -5.59 15.11
CA GLY A 189 2.15 -4.44 14.42
C GLY A 189 0.62 -4.41 14.37
N GLY A 190 -0.07 -5.30 15.10
CA GLY A 190 -1.52 -5.29 15.27
C GLY A 190 -2.34 -5.81 14.07
N VAL A 191 -3.67 -5.63 14.17
CA VAL A 191 -4.68 -5.90 13.12
C VAL A 191 -5.53 -4.64 12.92
N PRO A 192 -4.99 -3.60 12.28
CA PRO A 192 -5.66 -2.31 12.21
C PRO A 192 -6.86 -2.33 11.25
N VAL A 193 -8.07 -2.15 11.78
CA VAL A 193 -9.34 -2.17 11.03
C VAL A 193 -9.32 -1.18 9.86
N LYS A 194 -8.71 -0.01 10.04
CA LYS A 194 -8.59 1.02 8.98
C LYS A 194 -7.92 0.50 7.70
N ASN A 195 -6.98 -0.45 7.80
CA ASN A 195 -6.38 -1.10 6.64
C ASN A 195 -7.26 -2.25 6.14
N ALA A 196 -7.86 -3.00 7.07
CA ALA A 196 -8.75 -4.11 6.77
C ALA A 196 -10.05 -3.70 6.08
N GLN A 197 -10.42 -2.42 6.12
CA GLN A 197 -11.56 -1.89 5.37
C GLN A 197 -11.30 -1.69 3.87
N MET A 198 -10.18 -2.19 3.33
CA MET A 198 -9.76 -1.89 1.95
C MET A 198 -9.26 -3.13 1.23
N SER A 199 -9.51 -3.18 -0.08
CA SER A 199 -8.96 -4.19 -0.99
C SER A 199 -8.56 -3.57 -2.33
N ALA A 200 -7.48 -4.06 -2.94
CA ALA A 200 -6.93 -3.50 -4.17
C ALA A 200 -7.91 -3.54 -5.36
N GLY A 201 -8.71 -4.59 -5.48
CA GLY A 201 -9.73 -4.72 -6.54
C GLY A 201 -11.14 -4.31 -6.10
N GLY A 202 -11.27 -3.61 -4.97
CA GLY A 202 -12.53 -3.28 -4.31
C GLY A 202 -12.85 -4.24 -3.17
N ALA A 203 -13.23 -3.69 -2.01
CA ALA A 203 -13.75 -4.49 -0.90
C ALA A 203 -15.19 -4.93 -1.20
N GLY A 204 -15.51 -6.16 -0.84
CA GLY A 204 -16.88 -6.67 -0.92
C GLY A 204 -17.63 -6.43 0.40
N ARG A 205 -17.47 -7.34 1.36
CA ARG A 205 -18.00 -7.25 2.73
C ARG A 205 -16.87 -7.11 3.72
N HIS A 206 -17.03 -6.22 4.69
CA HIS A 206 -16.06 -6.04 5.77
C HIS A 206 -16.29 -7.10 6.85
N ARG A 207 -15.33 -8.03 7.01
CA ARG A 207 -15.47 -9.20 7.90
C ARG A 207 -14.37 -9.33 8.96
N VAL A 208 -13.28 -8.57 8.85
CA VAL A 208 -12.14 -8.73 9.76
C VAL A 208 -12.51 -8.46 11.20
N THR A 209 -13.24 -7.37 11.47
CA THR A 209 -13.73 -7.07 12.83
C THR A 209 -14.62 -8.20 13.40
N ALA A 210 -15.54 -8.71 12.58
CA ALA A 210 -16.42 -9.80 12.99
C ALA A 210 -15.64 -11.11 13.24
N GLY A 211 -14.66 -11.43 12.40
CA GLY A 211 -13.79 -12.59 12.55
C GLY A 211 -12.95 -12.53 13.82
N MET A 212 -12.33 -11.39 14.12
CA MET A 212 -11.55 -11.19 15.34
C MET A 212 -12.44 -11.31 16.60
N LYS A 213 -13.64 -10.71 16.58
CA LYS A 213 -14.62 -10.85 17.68
C LYS A 213 -15.10 -12.29 17.87
N ALA A 214 -15.27 -13.06 16.79
CA ALA A 214 -15.61 -14.47 16.89
C ALA A 214 -14.50 -15.29 17.60
N MET A 215 -13.22 -14.99 17.31
CA MET A 215 -12.08 -15.58 18.01
C MET A 215 -12.06 -15.18 19.49
N GLU A 216 -12.29 -13.90 19.82
CA GLU A 216 -12.37 -13.41 21.20
C GLU A 216 -13.49 -14.13 21.98
N MET A 217 -14.68 -14.23 21.40
CA MET A 217 -15.82 -14.95 22.00
C MET A 217 -15.55 -16.45 22.19
N ALA A 218 -14.70 -17.04 21.35
CA ALA A 218 -14.27 -18.43 21.48
C ALA A 218 -13.16 -18.65 22.55
N GLY A 219 -12.64 -17.55 23.14
CA GLY A 219 -11.63 -17.60 24.19
C GLY A 219 -10.18 -17.49 23.69
N THR A 220 -9.95 -17.11 22.44
CA THR A 220 -8.59 -16.80 21.93
C THR A 220 -8.00 -15.64 22.74
N ARG A 221 -6.78 -15.84 23.24
CA ARG A 221 -6.01 -14.76 23.87
C ARG A 221 -5.21 -14.00 22.81
N PHE A 222 -5.20 -12.67 22.92
CA PHE A 222 -4.50 -11.79 21.98
C PHE A 222 -3.33 -11.09 22.68
N VAL A 223 -2.17 -11.09 22.03
CA VAL A 223 -0.98 -10.33 22.41
C VAL A 223 -0.59 -9.41 21.24
N ASN A 224 -0.62 -8.11 21.50
CA ASN A 224 -0.30 -7.06 20.53
C ASN A 224 1.08 -6.47 20.80
N VAL A 225 2.06 -6.86 20.01
CA VAL A 225 3.41 -6.31 20.02
C VAL A 225 3.45 -5.12 19.06
N SER A 226 3.37 -3.92 19.61
CA SER A 226 3.25 -2.71 18.79
C SER A 226 3.63 -1.46 19.61
N PRO A 227 4.17 -0.39 18.98
CA PRO A 227 4.34 0.90 19.66
C PRO A 227 3.01 1.62 19.94
N VAL A 228 1.89 1.13 19.43
CA VAL A 228 0.54 1.67 19.64
C VAL A 228 -0.43 0.58 20.10
N SER A 229 -1.37 0.92 21.00
CA SER A 229 -2.36 -0.01 21.54
C SER A 229 -3.69 -0.01 20.78
N ASP A 230 -3.99 1.07 20.04
CA ASP A 230 -5.30 1.29 19.37
C ASP A 230 -5.42 0.66 17.97
N ASN A 231 -4.57 -0.32 17.68
CA ASN A 231 -4.52 -1.02 16.39
C ASN A 231 -5.05 -2.46 16.43
N MET A 232 -5.87 -2.78 17.46
CA MET A 232 -6.58 -4.06 17.57
C MET A 232 -8.10 -3.82 17.66
N PRO A 233 -8.94 -4.66 16.99
CA PRO A 233 -10.39 -4.56 17.11
C PRO A 233 -10.99 -5.33 18.30
N VAL A 234 -10.17 -5.96 19.11
CA VAL A 234 -10.50 -6.81 20.28
C VAL A 234 -9.57 -6.48 21.44
N ASP A 235 -9.96 -6.88 22.65
CA ASP A 235 -9.09 -6.75 23.82
C ASP A 235 -7.82 -7.56 23.66
N SER A 236 -6.68 -6.96 24.00
CA SER A 236 -5.38 -7.59 23.85
C SER A 236 -4.40 -7.13 24.92
N GLU A 237 -3.49 -8.02 25.31
CA GLU A 237 -2.31 -7.63 26.07
C GLU A 237 -1.40 -6.78 25.17
N TRP A 238 -1.14 -5.54 25.56
CA TRP A 238 -0.25 -4.66 24.82
C TRP A 238 1.19 -4.75 25.32
N LEU A 239 2.08 -5.15 24.42
CA LEU A 239 3.52 -5.11 24.64
C LEU A 239 4.09 -3.94 23.83
N ALA A 240 4.33 -2.81 24.52
CA ALA A 240 4.84 -1.59 23.92
C ALA A 240 6.29 -1.76 23.49
N ILE A 241 6.51 -2.10 22.22
CA ILE A 241 7.84 -2.35 21.67
C ILE A 241 8.41 -1.08 21.04
N ARG A 242 9.72 -0.83 21.21
CA ARG A 242 10.42 0.20 20.44
C ARG A 242 10.35 -0.12 18.95
N PRO A 243 9.96 0.86 18.08
CA PRO A 243 9.85 0.62 16.64
C PRO A 243 11.15 0.09 16.03
N ASN A 244 11.03 -0.81 15.05
CA ASN A 244 12.09 -1.50 14.31
C ASN A 244 12.94 -2.48 15.16
N THR A 245 12.45 -2.93 16.31
CA THR A 245 13.17 -3.90 17.17
C THR A 245 12.46 -5.26 17.27
N ASP A 246 11.46 -5.49 16.44
CA ASP A 246 10.65 -6.71 16.41
C ASP A 246 11.49 -7.98 16.24
N VAL A 247 12.51 -7.94 15.37
CA VAL A 247 13.41 -9.07 15.12
C VAL A 247 14.20 -9.45 16.37
N ALA A 248 14.64 -8.48 17.17
CA ALA A 248 15.34 -8.78 18.43
C ALA A 248 14.44 -9.52 19.42
N LEU A 249 13.17 -9.13 19.53
CA LEU A 249 12.18 -9.85 20.33
C LEU A 249 11.92 -11.27 19.77
N MET A 250 11.72 -11.40 18.45
CA MET A 250 11.47 -12.70 17.81
C MET A 250 12.65 -13.66 18.00
N LEU A 251 13.88 -13.18 17.90
CA LEU A 251 15.10 -13.96 18.17
C LEU A 251 15.16 -14.43 19.63
N ALA A 252 14.78 -13.59 20.59
CA ALA A 252 14.77 -13.96 22.00
C ALA A 252 13.68 -15.00 22.31
N LEU A 253 12.51 -14.90 21.67
CA LEU A 253 11.48 -15.95 21.75
C LEU A 253 12.02 -17.28 21.20
N ALA A 254 12.69 -17.26 20.04
CA ALA A 254 13.33 -18.42 19.44
C ALA A 254 14.44 -19.01 20.34
N TYR A 255 15.25 -18.13 20.96
CA TYR A 255 16.28 -18.56 21.90
C TYR A 255 15.69 -19.36 23.07
N VAL A 256 14.61 -18.90 23.69
CA VAL A 256 13.95 -19.62 24.79
C VAL A 256 13.39 -20.96 24.29
N LEU A 257 12.78 -21.00 23.10
CA LEU A 257 12.28 -22.25 22.52
C LEU A 257 13.39 -23.29 22.30
N ASP A 258 14.56 -22.88 21.83
CA ASP A 258 15.72 -23.78 21.68
C ASP A 258 16.32 -24.16 23.01
N ALA A 259 16.68 -23.19 23.85
CA ALA A 259 17.42 -23.41 25.10
C ALA A 259 16.65 -24.22 26.14
N GLU A 260 15.31 -24.12 26.15
CA GLU A 260 14.44 -24.92 27.07
C GLU A 260 13.93 -26.21 26.43
N GLY A 261 14.31 -26.53 25.18
CA GLY A 261 13.87 -27.72 24.46
C GLY A 261 12.37 -27.72 24.10
N LEU A 262 11.78 -26.55 23.94
CA LEU A 262 10.38 -26.32 23.60
C LEU A 262 10.12 -26.29 22.09
N ALA A 263 11.16 -26.21 21.27
CA ALA A 263 11.05 -26.25 19.80
C ALA A 263 10.66 -27.66 19.33
N ASP A 264 9.83 -27.74 18.28
CA ASP A 264 9.50 -29.00 17.60
C ASP A 264 10.63 -29.41 16.63
N PHE A 265 11.65 -30.06 17.18
CA PHE A 265 12.80 -30.52 16.38
C PHE A 265 12.41 -31.59 15.35
N SER A 266 11.30 -32.31 15.55
CA SER A 266 10.81 -33.28 14.56
C SER A 266 10.28 -32.55 13.32
N PHE A 267 9.52 -31.48 13.51
CA PHE A 267 9.05 -30.64 12.40
C PHE A 267 10.22 -29.94 11.70
N LEU A 268 11.16 -29.38 12.47
CA LEU A 268 12.37 -28.75 11.92
C LEU A 268 13.17 -29.72 11.05
N GLN A 269 13.32 -30.96 11.48
CA GLN A 269 14.06 -31.98 10.73
C GLN A 269 13.34 -32.46 9.46
N SER A 270 11.99 -32.56 9.49
CA SER A 270 11.22 -33.13 8.37
C SER A 270 10.69 -32.11 7.38
N HIS A 271 10.42 -30.86 7.80
CA HIS A 271 9.77 -29.82 7.00
C HIS A 271 10.66 -28.62 6.72
N CYS A 272 11.83 -28.51 7.34
CA CYS A 272 12.71 -27.36 7.22
C CYS A 272 14.14 -27.80 6.80
N VAL A 273 14.90 -26.82 6.31
CA VAL A 273 16.34 -26.92 6.10
C VAL A 273 17.06 -25.73 6.72
N GLY A 274 18.33 -25.93 7.12
CA GLY A 274 19.24 -24.86 7.53
C GLY A 274 19.08 -24.37 8.97
N TYR A 275 18.27 -25.07 9.82
CA TYR A 275 18.17 -24.70 11.25
C TYR A 275 19.53 -24.83 11.94
N GLU A 276 20.32 -25.86 11.64
CA GLU A 276 21.65 -26.09 12.17
C GLU A 276 22.67 -24.99 11.81
N ARG A 277 22.43 -24.23 10.74
CA ARG A 277 23.25 -23.07 10.34
C ARG A 277 22.77 -21.77 11.02
N PHE A 278 21.47 -21.63 11.31
CA PHE A 278 20.92 -20.50 12.03
C PHE A 278 21.16 -20.59 13.55
N ARG A 279 21.09 -21.79 14.14
CA ARG A 279 21.19 -22.05 15.58
C ARG A 279 22.47 -21.47 16.22
N PRO A 280 23.69 -21.61 15.64
CA PRO A 280 24.89 -21.00 16.19
C PRO A 280 24.82 -19.48 16.34
N TYR A 281 24.17 -18.78 15.39
CA TYR A 281 23.90 -17.34 15.51
C TYR A 281 22.92 -17.06 16.66
N LEU A 282 21.86 -17.82 16.76
CA LEU A 282 20.86 -17.68 17.84
C LEU A 282 21.48 -17.84 19.23
N LEU A 283 22.34 -18.84 19.41
CA LEU A 283 23.01 -19.13 20.68
C LEU A 283 24.25 -18.25 20.95
N GLY A 284 24.67 -17.41 20.01
CA GLY A 284 25.84 -16.55 20.14
C GLY A 284 27.18 -17.26 19.92
N GLU A 285 27.17 -18.42 19.28
CA GLU A 285 28.40 -19.15 18.97
C GLU A 285 29.20 -18.49 17.83
N ASN A 286 28.51 -17.78 16.92
CA ASN A 286 29.12 -17.11 15.76
C ASN A 286 29.68 -15.72 16.09
N ASP A 287 28.97 -14.94 16.94
CA ASP A 287 29.25 -13.53 17.18
C ASP A 287 29.52 -13.20 18.67
N GLY A 288 29.52 -14.20 19.53
CA GLY A 288 29.73 -14.05 20.98
C GLY A 288 28.52 -13.46 21.73
N ILE A 289 27.36 -13.28 21.07
CA ILE A 289 26.19 -12.64 21.64
C ILE A 289 24.96 -13.57 21.55
N ALA A 290 24.64 -14.25 22.67
CA ALA A 290 23.41 -15.02 22.75
C ALA A 290 22.19 -14.10 22.61
N LYS A 291 21.23 -14.49 21.77
CA LYS A 291 20.02 -13.69 21.52
C LYS A 291 18.98 -13.90 22.64
N SER A 292 19.45 -13.82 23.90
CA SER A 292 18.65 -14.11 25.10
C SER A 292 17.55 -13.07 25.36
N PRO A 293 16.58 -13.37 26.24
CA PRO A 293 15.59 -12.39 26.70
C PRO A 293 16.20 -11.11 27.28
N GLU A 294 17.32 -11.22 28.02
CA GLU A 294 18.04 -10.07 28.62
C GLU A 294 18.65 -9.20 27.53
N TRP A 295 19.27 -9.78 26.51
CA TRP A 295 19.79 -9.07 25.36
C TRP A 295 18.67 -8.31 24.63
N ALA A 296 17.56 -8.98 24.32
CA ALA A 296 16.46 -8.38 23.61
C ALA A 296 15.75 -7.30 24.43
N SER A 297 15.61 -7.48 25.74
CA SER A 297 14.96 -6.51 26.64
C SER A 297 15.64 -5.13 26.59
N VAL A 298 16.96 -5.08 26.51
CA VAL A 298 17.73 -3.84 26.37
C VAL A 298 17.40 -3.15 25.03
N ILE A 299 17.19 -3.93 23.96
CA ILE A 299 16.91 -3.42 22.62
C ILE A 299 15.45 -3.00 22.47
N CYS A 300 14.52 -3.91 22.74
CA CYS A 300 13.10 -3.72 22.44
C CYS A 300 12.30 -3.02 23.54
N GLY A 301 12.81 -2.98 24.76
CA GLY A 301 12.16 -2.35 25.92
C GLY A 301 11.13 -3.23 26.63
N ILE A 302 10.95 -4.49 26.22
CA ILE A 302 10.04 -5.44 26.86
C ILE A 302 10.80 -6.23 27.95
N ASP A 303 10.19 -6.41 29.12
CA ASP A 303 10.81 -7.12 30.25
C ASP A 303 11.22 -8.57 29.88
N ALA A 304 12.44 -8.97 30.25
CA ALA A 304 13.01 -10.27 29.91
C ALA A 304 12.18 -11.45 30.44
N ARG A 305 11.55 -11.33 31.62
CA ARG A 305 10.67 -12.38 32.19
C ARG A 305 9.40 -12.49 31.35
N ARG A 306 8.87 -11.37 30.84
CA ARG A 306 7.70 -11.41 29.96
C ARG A 306 8.04 -12.08 28.62
N ILE A 307 9.21 -11.81 28.04
CA ILE A 307 9.70 -12.50 26.84
C ILE A 307 9.76 -14.02 27.08
N THR A 308 10.40 -14.43 28.19
CA THR A 308 10.50 -15.85 28.55
C THR A 308 9.13 -16.51 28.77
N SER A 309 8.21 -15.85 29.49
CA SER A 309 6.86 -16.40 29.70
C SER A 309 6.08 -16.50 28.39
N LEU A 310 6.20 -15.51 27.51
CA LEU A 310 5.52 -15.52 26.20
C LEU A 310 6.00 -16.69 25.32
N ALA A 311 7.30 -16.96 25.29
CA ALA A 311 7.85 -18.10 24.53
C ALA A 311 7.27 -19.44 25.02
N ARG A 312 7.18 -19.62 26.34
CA ARG A 312 6.58 -20.83 26.96
C ARG A 312 5.09 -20.95 26.66
N GLU A 313 4.36 -19.82 26.71
CA GLU A 313 2.94 -19.75 26.33
C GLU A 313 2.72 -20.13 24.86
N MET A 314 3.56 -19.64 23.95
CA MET A 314 3.51 -19.99 22.53
C MET A 314 3.72 -21.49 22.29
N ALA A 315 4.64 -22.11 23.04
CA ALA A 315 4.94 -23.53 22.89
C ALA A 315 3.80 -24.45 23.43
N THR A 316 3.04 -23.99 24.43
CA THR A 316 1.96 -24.76 25.06
C THR A 316 0.57 -24.47 24.50
N SER A 317 0.43 -23.51 23.59
CA SER A 317 -0.84 -23.09 22.99
C SER A 317 -0.87 -23.39 21.50
N ARG A 318 -2.07 -23.50 20.92
CA ARG A 318 -2.28 -23.38 19.47
C ARG A 318 -2.06 -21.92 19.07
N THR A 319 -0.88 -21.62 18.57
CA THR A 319 -0.41 -20.25 18.35
C THR A 319 -0.45 -19.86 16.87
N MET A 320 -1.13 -18.75 16.57
CA MET A 320 -1.05 -18.04 15.29
C MET A 320 -0.17 -16.79 15.45
N ILE A 321 0.90 -16.67 14.67
CA ILE A 321 1.79 -15.50 14.66
C ILE A 321 1.45 -14.63 13.45
N ASN A 322 0.99 -13.40 13.66
CA ASN A 322 0.73 -12.45 12.60
C ASN A 322 1.84 -11.39 12.50
N VAL A 323 2.31 -11.10 11.28
CA VAL A 323 3.19 -9.96 11.01
C VAL A 323 2.48 -8.94 10.14
N SER A 324 2.37 -7.69 10.62
CA SER A 324 1.78 -6.58 9.86
C SER A 324 2.71 -6.13 8.73
N TRP A 325 2.14 -5.70 7.61
CA TRP A 325 2.90 -5.16 6.49
C TRP A 325 3.69 -3.88 6.81
N SER A 326 3.37 -3.21 7.91
CA SER A 326 4.13 -2.02 8.34
C SER A 326 5.58 -2.32 8.66
N LEU A 327 5.89 -3.51 9.19
CA LEU A 327 7.24 -3.87 9.65
C LEU A 327 8.26 -3.92 8.51
N GLN A 328 7.85 -4.27 7.30
CA GLN A 328 8.74 -4.33 6.15
C GLN A 328 9.12 -2.95 5.57
N ARG A 329 8.40 -1.88 5.95
CA ARG A 329 8.69 -0.51 5.48
C ARG A 329 9.74 0.18 6.35
N ALA A 330 10.77 -0.54 6.71
CA ALA A 330 11.89 -0.11 7.54
C ALA A 330 13.21 -0.58 6.92
N VAL A 331 14.32 -0.01 7.34
CA VAL A 331 15.64 -0.58 7.03
C VAL A 331 15.67 -2.00 7.61
N HIS A 332 16.16 -2.96 6.84
CA HIS A 332 16.14 -4.41 7.13
C HIS A 332 14.73 -5.00 7.26
N GLY A 333 13.76 -4.48 6.49
CA GLY A 333 12.35 -4.89 6.53
C GLY A 333 12.07 -6.33 6.10
N GLU A 334 13.02 -7.02 5.49
CA GLU A 334 12.98 -8.45 5.15
C GLU A 334 12.99 -9.33 6.39
N GLN A 335 13.75 -8.93 7.42
CA GLN A 335 14.08 -9.74 8.58
C GLN A 335 12.87 -10.13 9.43
N PRO A 336 11.89 -9.24 9.74
CA PRO A 336 10.71 -9.62 10.51
C PRO A 336 9.86 -10.69 9.81
N PHE A 337 9.78 -10.67 8.48
CA PHE A 337 9.00 -11.63 7.71
C PHE A 337 9.65 -13.01 7.71
N TRP A 338 10.96 -13.08 7.47
CA TRP A 338 11.69 -14.34 7.54
C TRP A 338 11.70 -14.90 8.95
N MET A 339 11.91 -14.05 9.97
CA MET A 339 11.92 -14.49 11.36
C MET A 339 10.54 -14.98 11.84
N THR A 340 9.44 -14.40 11.33
CA THR A 340 8.07 -14.90 11.61
C THR A 340 7.89 -16.34 11.12
N VAL A 341 8.34 -16.65 9.89
CA VAL A 341 8.30 -18.02 9.34
C VAL A 341 9.17 -18.96 10.17
N THR A 342 10.38 -18.53 10.53
CA THR A 342 11.31 -19.31 11.36
C THR A 342 10.71 -19.63 12.73
N LEU A 343 10.15 -18.64 13.41
CA LEU A 343 9.55 -18.79 14.73
C LEU A 343 8.33 -19.74 14.69
N ALA A 344 7.46 -19.61 13.68
CA ALA A 344 6.34 -20.53 13.48
C ALA A 344 6.78 -21.96 13.13
N ALA A 345 7.89 -22.11 12.41
CA ALA A 345 8.51 -23.41 12.11
C ALA A 345 9.07 -24.07 13.39
N MET A 346 9.74 -23.30 14.27
CA MET A 346 10.23 -23.79 15.56
C MET A 346 9.12 -24.28 16.47
N LEU A 347 7.92 -23.68 16.41
CA LEU A 347 6.73 -24.18 17.11
C LEU A 347 6.13 -25.44 16.48
N GLY A 348 6.53 -25.82 15.27
CA GLY A 348 5.98 -26.97 14.56
C GLY A 348 4.50 -26.82 14.18
N GLN A 349 3.96 -25.60 14.10
CA GLN A 349 2.51 -25.39 13.94
C GLN A 349 2.08 -24.94 12.54
N ILE A 350 3.01 -24.76 11.60
CA ILE A 350 2.68 -24.42 10.20
C ILE A 350 1.87 -25.58 9.60
N GLY A 351 0.73 -25.24 8.96
CA GLY A 351 -0.19 -26.20 8.36
C GLY A 351 -1.17 -26.85 9.33
N LEU A 352 -1.17 -26.47 10.61
CA LEU A 352 -2.19 -26.91 11.56
C LEU A 352 -3.39 -25.95 11.59
N PRO A 353 -4.63 -26.44 11.73
CA PRO A 353 -5.78 -25.58 11.94
C PRO A 353 -5.56 -24.62 13.12
N GLY A 354 -5.66 -23.32 12.88
CA GLY A 354 -5.52 -22.27 13.89
C GLY A 354 -4.12 -22.00 14.40
N GLY A 355 -3.08 -22.69 13.88
CA GLY A 355 -1.68 -22.47 14.23
C GLY A 355 -0.85 -21.99 13.03
N GLY A 356 0.44 -21.70 13.29
CA GLY A 356 1.38 -21.27 12.27
C GLY A 356 1.54 -19.75 12.20
N PHE A 357 1.51 -19.17 11.00
CA PHE A 357 1.73 -17.74 10.82
C PHE A 357 0.75 -17.12 9.80
N GLY A 358 0.68 -15.79 9.81
CA GLY A 358 0.00 -14.98 8.81
C GLY A 358 0.82 -13.75 8.43
N ILE A 359 0.82 -13.41 7.14
CA ILE A 359 1.51 -12.23 6.62
C ILE A 359 0.48 -11.12 6.35
N GLY A 360 -0.10 -10.54 7.40
CA GLY A 360 -0.95 -9.37 7.31
C GLY A 360 -2.45 -9.59 7.50
N TYR A 361 -2.86 -10.37 8.49
CA TYR A 361 -4.23 -10.23 9.01
C TYR A 361 -4.46 -8.77 9.38
N GLY A 362 -5.51 -8.16 8.82
CA GLY A 362 -5.78 -6.72 8.94
C GLY A 362 -5.04 -5.81 7.95
N ALA A 363 -4.21 -6.32 7.05
CA ALA A 363 -3.58 -5.51 6.01
C ALA A 363 -4.52 -5.18 4.84
N LEU A 364 -5.39 -6.13 4.49
CA LEU A 364 -6.45 -6.02 3.48
C LEU A 364 -7.72 -6.71 3.99
N ASN A 365 -8.88 -6.31 3.46
CA ASN A 365 -10.15 -6.97 3.81
C ASN A 365 -10.16 -8.47 3.48
N SER A 366 -9.55 -8.85 2.36
CA SER A 366 -9.59 -10.22 1.85
C SER A 366 -8.74 -11.24 2.61
N VAL A 367 -7.83 -10.81 3.51
CA VAL A 367 -6.94 -11.71 4.25
C VAL A 367 -7.68 -12.39 5.40
N GLY A 368 -7.64 -13.74 5.42
CA GLY A 368 -8.32 -14.55 6.43
C GLY A 368 -9.78 -14.88 6.11
N HIS A 369 -10.24 -14.55 4.89
CA HIS A 369 -11.56 -14.92 4.41
C HIS A 369 -11.50 -16.14 3.48
N ASP A 370 -12.55 -16.95 3.56
CA ASP A 370 -12.76 -18.20 2.84
C ASP A 370 -13.54 -18.02 1.51
N ASN A 371 -13.39 -16.85 0.88
CA ASN A 371 -14.05 -16.53 -0.38
C ASN A 371 -13.60 -17.44 -1.53
N PRO A 372 -14.49 -17.77 -2.48
CA PRO A 372 -14.10 -18.48 -3.69
C PRO A 372 -13.11 -17.61 -4.48
N ARG A 373 -11.90 -18.11 -4.67
CA ARG A 373 -10.82 -17.36 -5.31
C ARG A 373 -10.68 -17.76 -6.77
N PHE A 374 -10.93 -16.83 -7.67
CA PHE A 374 -10.64 -16.96 -9.10
C PHE A 374 -10.26 -15.60 -9.69
N LYS A 375 -9.47 -15.63 -10.75
CA LYS A 375 -9.04 -14.41 -11.43
C LYS A 375 -10.15 -13.96 -12.40
N PHE A 376 -10.86 -12.89 -12.05
CA PHE A 376 -11.83 -12.27 -12.95
C PHE A 376 -11.13 -11.63 -14.17
N GLY A 377 -11.87 -11.42 -15.26
CA GLY A 377 -11.39 -10.70 -16.44
C GLY A 377 -10.95 -9.26 -16.09
N ALA A 378 -10.00 -8.74 -16.85
CA ALA A 378 -9.55 -7.36 -16.77
C ALA A 378 -9.14 -6.83 -18.14
N PHE A 379 -9.06 -5.50 -18.29
CA PHE A 379 -8.56 -4.88 -19.51
C PHE A 379 -7.11 -5.31 -19.78
N PRO A 380 -6.81 -5.87 -20.96
CA PRO A 380 -5.50 -6.45 -21.25
C PRO A 380 -4.45 -5.36 -21.44
N GLN A 381 -3.33 -5.47 -20.75
CA GLN A 381 -2.21 -4.52 -20.88
C GLN A 381 -1.25 -4.87 -22.04
N GLY A 382 -1.31 -6.10 -22.55
CA GLY A 382 -0.29 -6.57 -23.49
C GLY A 382 1.02 -6.94 -22.80
N LYS A 383 2.08 -7.09 -23.57
CA LYS A 383 3.43 -7.40 -23.09
C LYS A 383 4.34 -6.20 -23.29
N ASN A 384 5.05 -5.79 -22.27
CA ASN A 384 6.07 -4.76 -22.37
C ASN A 384 7.32 -5.32 -23.09
N PRO A 385 7.72 -4.74 -24.24
CA PRO A 385 8.95 -5.15 -24.92
C PRO A 385 10.23 -4.74 -24.19
N ILE A 386 10.16 -3.71 -23.33
CA ILE A 386 11.28 -3.22 -22.52
C ILE A 386 11.37 -4.06 -21.24
N SER A 387 12.55 -4.59 -20.95
CA SER A 387 12.82 -5.38 -19.76
C SER A 387 13.41 -4.54 -18.60
N THR A 388 13.83 -3.32 -18.89
CA THR A 388 14.37 -2.38 -17.89
C THR A 388 13.28 -1.97 -16.90
N PHE A 389 13.59 -2.05 -15.60
CA PHE A 389 12.70 -1.70 -14.52
C PHE A 389 13.45 -1.07 -13.35
N ILE A 390 12.72 -0.51 -12.41
CA ILE A 390 13.24 -0.11 -11.10
C ILE A 390 12.41 -0.75 -9.97
N PRO A 391 12.98 -0.98 -8.80
CA PRO A 391 12.18 -1.17 -7.58
C PRO A 391 11.31 0.08 -7.34
N VAL A 392 10.05 -0.11 -7.02
CA VAL A 392 9.05 0.98 -6.97
C VAL A 392 9.44 2.14 -6.05
N ALA A 393 10.20 1.86 -4.99
CA ALA A 393 10.65 2.87 -4.02
C ALA A 393 11.94 3.60 -4.46
N ARG A 394 12.45 3.38 -5.68
CA ARG A 394 13.71 3.98 -6.17
C ARG A 394 13.52 4.99 -7.30
N ILE A 395 12.33 5.57 -7.41
CA ILE A 395 12.05 6.59 -8.45
C ILE A 395 12.96 7.83 -8.31
N THR A 396 13.24 8.27 -7.09
CA THR A 396 14.11 9.42 -6.84
C THR A 396 15.55 9.11 -7.29
N ASP A 397 16.05 7.92 -6.93
CA ASP A 397 17.40 7.49 -7.33
C ASP A 397 17.52 7.37 -8.86
N MET A 398 16.54 6.74 -9.51
CA MET A 398 16.50 6.64 -10.97
C MET A 398 16.60 8.02 -11.65
N LEU A 399 15.82 8.98 -11.18
CA LEU A 399 15.76 10.31 -11.82
C LEU A 399 17.00 11.17 -11.52
N LEU A 400 17.62 11.02 -10.35
CA LEU A 400 18.79 11.80 -9.95
C LEU A 400 20.10 11.21 -10.48
N ASN A 401 20.19 9.90 -10.60
CA ASN A 401 21.42 9.17 -10.82
C ASN A 401 21.34 8.20 -12.03
N PRO A 402 20.95 8.69 -13.23
CA PRO A 402 20.96 7.82 -14.41
C PRO A 402 22.36 7.28 -14.67
N GLY A 403 22.45 5.97 -14.94
CA GLY A 403 23.71 5.27 -15.15
C GLY A 403 24.33 4.66 -13.89
N ASP A 404 23.88 5.01 -12.69
CA ASP A 404 24.35 4.37 -11.47
C ASP A 404 23.79 2.95 -11.33
N GLY A 405 24.59 2.07 -10.71
CA GLY A 405 24.23 0.67 -10.47
C GLY A 405 23.37 0.49 -9.21
N PHE A 406 22.50 -0.50 -9.22
CA PHE A 406 21.82 -1.00 -8.02
C PHE A 406 21.73 -2.53 -8.04
N THR A 407 21.61 -3.13 -6.86
CA THR A 407 21.40 -4.57 -6.71
C THR A 407 19.93 -4.83 -6.36
N TYR A 408 19.34 -5.86 -6.97
CA TYR A 408 17.98 -6.30 -6.66
C TYR A 408 17.91 -7.82 -6.82
N ASN A 409 17.47 -8.52 -5.78
CA ASN A 409 17.33 -9.97 -5.72
C ASN A 409 18.58 -10.70 -6.24
N GLY A 410 19.75 -10.30 -5.74
CA GLY A 410 21.06 -10.87 -6.06
C GLY A 410 21.63 -10.52 -7.45
N LYS A 411 20.95 -9.64 -8.22
CA LYS A 411 21.39 -9.25 -9.56
C LYS A 411 21.70 -7.75 -9.61
N ALA A 412 22.70 -7.39 -10.42
CA ALA A 412 23.08 -6.00 -10.66
C ALA A 412 22.28 -5.41 -11.84
N PHE A 413 21.82 -4.18 -11.67
CA PHE A 413 21.09 -3.40 -12.66
C PHE A 413 21.63 -1.97 -12.70
N VAL A 414 21.18 -1.19 -13.69
CA VAL A 414 21.59 0.22 -13.90
C VAL A 414 20.32 1.08 -14.08
N TYR A 415 20.31 2.25 -13.46
CA TYR A 415 19.19 3.20 -13.63
C TYR A 415 19.18 3.79 -15.05
N PRO A 416 18.01 3.78 -15.73
CA PRO A 416 17.85 4.39 -17.06
C PRO A 416 17.82 5.91 -16.99
N ASP A 417 18.10 6.58 -18.13
CA ASP A 417 17.98 8.03 -18.29
C ASP A 417 16.57 8.43 -18.76
N ILE A 418 15.69 8.75 -17.82
CA ILE A 418 14.28 9.06 -18.07
C ILE A 418 14.10 10.50 -18.53
N ARG A 419 13.46 10.67 -19.69
CA ARG A 419 13.13 11.97 -20.29
C ARG A 419 11.64 12.31 -20.22
N LEU A 420 10.77 11.29 -20.23
CA LEU A 420 9.33 11.45 -20.11
C LEU A 420 8.80 10.55 -18.98
N VAL A 421 8.01 11.13 -18.08
CA VAL A 421 7.26 10.42 -17.05
C VAL A 421 5.78 10.53 -17.37
N TYR A 422 5.07 9.40 -17.49
CA TYR A 422 3.62 9.36 -17.60
C TYR A 422 3.00 8.76 -16.34
N TRP A 423 2.04 9.48 -15.75
CA TRP A 423 1.36 9.07 -14.54
C TRP A 423 -0.16 9.08 -14.72
N ALA A 424 -0.82 7.92 -14.66
CA ALA A 424 -2.27 7.80 -14.71
C ALA A 424 -2.76 7.02 -13.50
N GLY A 425 -3.36 7.71 -12.53
CA GLY A 425 -3.70 7.16 -11.21
C GLY A 425 -2.50 7.03 -10.28
N GLY A 426 -2.72 7.22 -9.00
CA GLY A 426 -1.67 7.28 -7.97
C GLY A 426 -1.06 8.67 -7.82
N ASN A 427 -0.33 8.88 -6.71
CA ASN A 427 0.24 10.17 -6.34
C ASN A 427 1.59 9.97 -5.65
N PRO A 428 2.74 10.06 -6.37
CA PRO A 428 4.07 9.86 -5.80
C PRO A 428 4.38 10.84 -4.67
N PHE A 429 3.85 12.07 -4.72
CA PHE A 429 3.98 13.05 -3.62
C PHE A 429 3.12 12.72 -2.39
N HIS A 430 2.57 11.50 -2.35
CA HIS A 430 1.95 10.91 -1.18
C HIS A 430 2.75 9.71 -0.64
N HIS A 431 3.13 8.77 -1.51
CA HIS A 431 3.65 7.47 -1.04
C HIS A 431 5.17 7.34 -1.10
N HIS A 432 5.87 8.22 -1.81
CA HIS A 432 7.32 8.23 -1.85
C HIS A 432 7.91 8.92 -0.61
N GLN A 433 9.11 8.53 -0.20
CA GLN A 433 9.83 9.08 0.94
C GLN A 433 10.65 10.30 0.53
N ASP A 434 11.10 11.10 1.51
CA ASP A 434 11.89 12.32 1.31
C ASP A 434 11.37 13.17 0.13
N LEU A 435 10.18 13.74 0.30
CA LEU A 435 9.53 14.50 -0.77
C LEU A 435 10.32 15.71 -1.23
N ASN A 436 11.23 16.24 -0.41
CA ASN A 436 12.13 17.32 -0.81
C ASN A 436 13.18 16.83 -1.82
N ARG A 437 13.69 15.61 -1.63
CA ARG A 437 14.56 14.95 -2.59
C ARG A 437 13.80 14.58 -3.87
N LEU A 438 12.55 14.11 -3.74
CA LEU A 438 11.68 13.85 -4.89
C LEU A 438 11.38 15.13 -5.70
N LEU A 439 11.16 16.29 -5.06
CA LEU A 439 11.00 17.57 -5.76
C LEU A 439 12.23 17.93 -6.63
N GLN A 440 13.44 17.64 -6.16
CA GLN A 440 14.66 17.83 -6.94
C GLN A 440 14.72 16.85 -8.11
N ALA A 441 14.38 15.58 -7.89
CA ALA A 441 14.33 14.55 -8.91
C ALA A 441 13.28 14.87 -9.99
N TRP A 442 12.13 15.42 -9.58
CA TRP A 442 11.03 15.78 -10.46
C TRP A 442 11.36 16.89 -11.45
N GLN A 443 12.50 17.58 -11.28
CA GLN A 443 13.00 18.59 -12.22
C GLN A 443 13.85 17.98 -13.35
N LYS A 444 14.16 16.67 -13.33
CA LYS A 444 15.04 16.04 -14.32
C LYS A 444 14.35 15.65 -15.63
N PRO A 445 13.13 15.06 -15.63
CA PRO A 445 12.46 14.74 -16.89
C PRO A 445 12.15 15.98 -17.72
N GLU A 446 12.25 15.85 -19.04
CA GLU A 446 11.89 16.93 -19.98
C GLU A 446 10.37 17.17 -20.00
N THR A 447 9.58 16.09 -19.81
CA THR A 447 8.12 16.14 -19.79
C THR A 447 7.53 15.23 -18.73
N ILE A 448 6.57 15.75 -17.97
CA ILE A 448 5.75 15.01 -17.01
C ILE A 448 4.29 15.16 -17.39
N VAL A 449 3.63 14.03 -17.65
CA VAL A 449 2.20 13.94 -18.02
C VAL A 449 1.42 13.28 -16.91
N VAL A 450 0.27 13.83 -16.55
CA VAL A 450 -0.60 13.28 -15.49
C VAL A 450 -2.05 13.24 -15.97
N ASN A 451 -2.64 12.05 -15.91
CA ASN A 451 -4.09 11.85 -16.00
C ASN A 451 -4.66 11.79 -14.58
N GLU A 452 -5.52 12.75 -14.20
CA GLU A 452 -6.01 12.88 -12.82
C GLU A 452 -7.39 13.54 -12.78
N PRO A 453 -8.36 13.09 -11.95
CA PRO A 453 -9.61 13.80 -11.76
C PRO A 453 -9.49 15.06 -10.90
N TYR A 454 -8.45 15.16 -10.06
CA TYR A 454 -8.31 16.21 -9.04
C TYR A 454 -6.95 16.91 -9.13
N TRP A 455 -6.88 18.18 -8.71
CA TRP A 455 -5.63 18.92 -8.59
C TRP A 455 -4.81 18.44 -7.39
N THR A 456 -4.36 17.17 -7.45
CA THR A 456 -3.44 16.58 -6.47
C THR A 456 -2.07 17.25 -6.54
N SER A 457 -1.22 16.98 -5.56
CA SER A 457 0.16 17.52 -5.56
C SER A 457 0.92 17.12 -6.82
N THR A 458 0.76 15.88 -7.30
CA THR A 458 1.40 15.41 -8.54
C THR A 458 0.88 16.13 -9.77
N ALA A 459 -0.43 16.38 -9.88
CA ALA A 459 -1.00 17.14 -10.98
C ALA A 459 -0.48 18.59 -11.02
N LYS A 460 -0.39 19.25 -9.86
CA LYS A 460 0.18 20.60 -9.76
C LYS A 460 1.66 20.69 -10.16
N LEU A 461 2.40 19.58 -10.04
CA LEU A 461 3.82 19.49 -10.36
C LEU A 461 4.11 18.88 -11.74
N ALA A 462 3.09 18.72 -12.58
CA ALA A 462 3.22 18.20 -13.95
C ALA A 462 3.40 19.32 -15.00
N ASP A 463 3.74 18.91 -16.21
CA ASP A 463 3.79 19.80 -17.39
C ASP A 463 2.48 19.75 -18.17
N ILE A 464 1.90 18.57 -18.35
CA ILE A 464 0.63 18.33 -19.03
C ILE A 464 -0.31 17.59 -18.11
N VAL A 465 -1.49 18.15 -17.86
CA VAL A 465 -2.52 17.57 -16.99
C VAL A 465 -3.78 17.33 -17.80
N LEU A 466 -4.24 16.08 -17.84
CA LEU A 466 -5.42 15.67 -18.59
C LEU A 466 -6.55 15.29 -17.62
N PRO A 467 -7.73 15.94 -17.70
CA PRO A 467 -8.85 15.69 -16.80
C PRO A 467 -9.51 14.35 -17.09
N VAL A 468 -9.66 13.50 -16.06
CA VAL A 468 -10.29 12.19 -16.20
C VAL A 468 -11.58 12.04 -15.41
N THR A 469 -12.43 11.10 -15.85
CA THR A 469 -13.69 10.76 -15.21
C THR A 469 -13.47 9.98 -13.90
N THR A 470 -14.39 10.17 -12.96
CA THR A 470 -14.50 9.36 -11.73
C THR A 470 -15.37 8.12 -11.97
N PRO A 471 -15.38 7.13 -11.06
CA PRO A 471 -16.25 5.94 -11.18
C PRO A 471 -17.74 6.24 -11.29
N LEU A 472 -18.23 7.39 -10.81
CA LEU A 472 -19.63 7.79 -10.93
C LEU A 472 -20.00 8.31 -12.34
N GLU A 473 -19.00 8.65 -13.14
CA GLU A 473 -19.13 9.29 -14.46
C GLU A 473 -18.94 8.31 -15.64
N ARG A 474 -18.79 6.99 -15.38
CA ARG A 474 -18.52 5.95 -16.39
C ARG A 474 -19.07 4.60 -15.95
N ASN A 475 -19.21 3.66 -16.89
CA ASN A 475 -19.59 2.29 -16.58
C ASN A 475 -18.37 1.42 -16.34
N ASP A 476 -18.45 0.46 -15.41
CA ASP A 476 -17.37 -0.49 -15.14
C ASP A 476 -17.89 -1.79 -14.49
N ILE A 477 -17.01 -2.73 -14.22
CA ILE A 477 -17.26 -3.92 -13.42
C ILE A 477 -16.23 -3.93 -12.30
N ALA A 478 -16.64 -4.07 -11.04
CA ALA A 478 -15.73 -4.32 -9.95
C ALA A 478 -15.75 -5.81 -9.56
N SER A 479 -14.57 -6.37 -9.39
CA SER A 479 -14.37 -7.74 -8.90
C SER A 479 -12.95 -7.89 -8.40
N SER A 480 -12.77 -8.41 -7.20
CA SER A 480 -11.48 -8.76 -6.62
C SER A 480 -11.38 -10.26 -6.42
N GLY A 481 -10.22 -10.85 -6.71
CA GLY A 481 -10.02 -12.29 -6.57
C GLY A 481 -10.14 -12.82 -5.14
N GLY A 482 -10.00 -11.94 -4.14
CA GLY A 482 -10.11 -12.28 -2.72
C GLY A 482 -11.42 -11.83 -2.06
N GLU A 483 -12.36 -11.26 -2.83
CA GLU A 483 -13.64 -10.76 -2.33
C GLU A 483 -14.81 -11.56 -2.90
N ASP A 484 -15.99 -11.35 -2.34
CA ASP A 484 -17.15 -12.19 -2.63
C ASP A 484 -18.26 -11.52 -3.47
N LEU A 485 -18.05 -10.26 -3.89
CA LEU A 485 -19.02 -9.52 -4.67
C LEU A 485 -18.47 -9.16 -6.06
N ILE A 486 -19.28 -9.38 -7.11
CA ILE A 486 -19.05 -8.85 -8.45
C ILE A 486 -20.12 -7.79 -8.70
N VAL A 487 -19.72 -6.56 -9.03
CA VAL A 487 -20.60 -5.38 -9.06
C VAL A 487 -20.61 -4.77 -10.46
N ALA A 488 -21.82 -4.56 -11.01
CA ALA A 488 -22.01 -3.73 -12.19
C ALA A 488 -22.05 -2.25 -11.76
N MET A 489 -21.00 -1.52 -12.06
CA MET A 489 -20.86 -0.10 -11.76
C MET A 489 -21.47 0.70 -12.92
N LYS A 490 -22.66 1.27 -12.71
CA LYS A 490 -23.36 2.04 -13.75
C LYS A 490 -23.07 3.53 -13.61
N LYS A 491 -22.83 4.20 -14.74
CA LYS A 491 -22.72 5.66 -14.82
C LYS A 491 -23.98 6.31 -14.21
N VAL A 492 -23.79 7.29 -13.33
CA VAL A 492 -24.88 8.02 -12.65
C VAL A 492 -24.75 9.54 -12.77
N GLN A 493 -23.63 10.03 -13.23
CA GLN A 493 -23.37 11.47 -13.42
C GLN A 493 -22.71 11.70 -14.79
N GLU A 494 -22.96 12.87 -15.35
CA GLU A 494 -22.21 13.31 -16.54
C GLU A 494 -20.76 13.69 -16.14
N PRO A 495 -19.78 13.52 -17.05
CA PRO A 495 -18.41 13.92 -16.82
C PRO A 495 -18.31 15.39 -16.41
N PHE A 496 -17.45 15.66 -15.44
CA PHE A 496 -17.21 17.04 -14.99
C PHE A 496 -16.39 17.83 -16.02
N GLY A 497 -16.87 19.01 -16.40
CA GLY A 497 -16.18 19.87 -17.38
C GLY A 497 -15.97 19.14 -18.69
N GLN A 498 -14.74 19.06 -19.15
CA GLN A 498 -14.33 18.34 -20.36
C GLN A 498 -13.64 17.00 -20.03
N SER A 499 -13.84 16.41 -18.82
CA SER A 499 -13.20 15.14 -18.46
C SER A 499 -13.58 14.01 -19.41
N ARG A 500 -12.60 13.18 -19.76
CA ARG A 500 -12.77 11.97 -20.58
C ARG A 500 -12.31 10.74 -19.78
N SER A 501 -12.74 9.54 -20.17
CA SER A 501 -12.17 8.33 -19.59
C SER A 501 -10.72 8.16 -20.05
N ASP A 502 -9.89 7.46 -19.24
CA ASP A 502 -8.52 7.12 -19.68
C ASP A 502 -8.55 6.34 -20.99
N PHE A 503 -9.57 5.47 -21.19
CA PHE A 503 -9.75 4.72 -22.43
C PHE A 503 -9.89 5.65 -23.65
N ASP A 504 -10.78 6.65 -23.57
CA ASP A 504 -10.99 7.61 -24.68
C ASP A 504 -9.74 8.44 -24.95
N ILE A 505 -9.02 8.86 -23.89
CA ILE A 505 -7.77 9.62 -24.00
C ILE A 505 -6.71 8.79 -24.73
N PHE A 506 -6.49 7.54 -24.32
CA PHE A 506 -5.46 6.70 -24.92
C PHE A 506 -5.85 6.20 -26.31
N ASP A 507 -7.13 5.97 -26.59
CA ASP A 507 -7.61 5.62 -27.93
C ASP A 507 -7.39 6.78 -28.92
N ASP A 508 -7.77 8.00 -28.53
CA ASP A 508 -7.54 9.19 -29.35
C ASP A 508 -6.05 9.51 -29.56
N LEU A 509 -5.22 9.35 -28.52
CA LEU A 509 -3.77 9.51 -28.61
C LEU A 509 -3.14 8.45 -29.51
N SER A 510 -3.60 7.21 -29.41
CA SER A 510 -3.13 6.08 -30.22
C SER A 510 -3.44 6.27 -31.70
N LYS A 511 -4.63 6.77 -32.04
CA LYS A 511 -5.00 7.10 -33.42
C LYS A 511 -4.04 8.11 -34.06
N ARG A 512 -3.59 9.13 -33.29
CA ARG A 512 -2.59 10.10 -33.74
C ARG A 512 -1.22 9.48 -34.00
N LEU A 513 -0.94 8.36 -33.35
CA LEU A 513 0.30 7.59 -33.52
C LEU A 513 0.16 6.40 -34.50
N GLY A 514 -1.01 6.25 -35.14
CA GLY A 514 -1.27 5.16 -36.08
C GLY A 514 -1.42 3.77 -35.45
N ILE A 515 -1.91 3.71 -34.20
CA ILE A 515 -2.01 2.48 -33.40
C ILE A 515 -3.47 2.18 -33.09
N ASP A 516 -3.87 0.91 -33.19
CA ASP A 516 -5.19 0.43 -32.77
C ASP A 516 -5.15 0.06 -31.28
N PHE A 517 -5.61 0.95 -30.42
CA PHE A 517 -5.70 0.75 -28.97
C PHE A 517 -6.99 0.03 -28.59
N SER A 518 -8.10 0.42 -29.21
CA SER A 518 -9.45 -0.04 -28.86
C SER A 518 -9.83 -1.42 -29.45
N GLU A 519 -9.08 -1.97 -30.40
CA GLU A 519 -9.41 -3.18 -31.17
C GLU A 519 -10.82 -3.09 -31.78
N GLY A 520 -11.26 -1.89 -32.14
CA GLY A 520 -12.58 -1.63 -32.69
C GLY A 520 -13.75 -1.78 -31.70
N LEU A 521 -13.47 -1.89 -30.39
CA LEU A 521 -14.50 -2.00 -29.36
C LEU A 521 -14.63 -0.69 -28.57
N ASP A 522 -15.88 -0.35 -28.26
CA ASP A 522 -16.22 0.71 -27.31
C ASP A 522 -16.24 0.20 -25.85
N GLU A 523 -16.58 1.06 -24.89
CA GLU A 523 -16.74 0.72 -23.48
C GLU A 523 -17.65 -0.51 -23.29
N SER A 524 -18.81 -0.55 -23.94
CA SER A 524 -19.77 -1.65 -23.82
C SER A 524 -19.23 -2.97 -24.36
N GLY A 525 -18.53 -2.93 -25.49
CA GLY A 525 -17.86 -4.08 -26.08
C GLY A 525 -16.78 -4.66 -25.16
N TRP A 526 -15.96 -3.80 -24.58
CA TRP A 526 -14.93 -4.22 -23.62
C TRP A 526 -15.50 -4.79 -22.33
N LEU A 527 -16.54 -4.19 -21.75
CA LEU A 527 -17.19 -4.71 -20.54
C LEU A 527 -17.74 -6.11 -20.77
N LYS A 528 -18.39 -6.37 -21.93
CA LYS A 528 -18.87 -7.71 -22.30
C LYS A 528 -17.73 -8.71 -22.45
N ARG A 529 -16.63 -8.32 -23.12
CA ARG A 529 -15.45 -9.18 -23.30
C ARG A 529 -14.76 -9.54 -21.98
N ILE A 530 -14.60 -8.55 -21.09
CA ILE A 530 -14.01 -8.74 -19.75
C ILE A 530 -14.90 -9.66 -18.91
N TYR A 531 -16.23 -9.48 -18.97
CA TYR A 531 -17.17 -10.31 -18.24
C TYR A 531 -17.17 -11.76 -18.77
N ALA A 532 -17.12 -11.96 -20.09
CA ALA A 532 -17.05 -13.29 -20.70
C ALA A 532 -15.79 -14.05 -20.23
N LEU A 533 -14.62 -13.38 -20.22
CA LEU A 533 -13.38 -13.96 -19.68
C LEU A 533 -13.53 -14.29 -18.19
N GLY A 534 -14.22 -13.45 -17.42
CA GLY A 534 -14.54 -13.70 -16.01
C GLY A 534 -15.41 -14.94 -15.82
N ARG A 535 -16.42 -15.15 -16.67
CA ARG A 535 -17.27 -16.35 -16.67
C ARG A 535 -16.47 -17.63 -16.97
N ASP A 536 -15.61 -17.59 -17.98
CA ASP A 536 -14.76 -18.74 -18.35
C ASP A 536 -13.83 -19.12 -17.18
N ASN A 537 -13.20 -18.15 -16.55
CA ASN A 537 -12.34 -18.38 -15.39
C ASN A 537 -13.11 -18.89 -14.17
N ALA A 538 -14.34 -18.43 -13.95
CA ALA A 538 -15.22 -18.91 -12.89
C ALA A 538 -15.68 -20.36 -13.17
N ALA A 539 -16.07 -20.67 -14.41
CA ALA A 539 -16.49 -22.00 -14.83
C ALA A 539 -15.36 -23.03 -14.64
N ALA A 540 -14.09 -22.66 -14.88
CA ALA A 540 -12.93 -23.50 -14.59
C ALA A 540 -12.77 -23.85 -13.10
N ARG A 541 -13.45 -23.13 -12.22
CA ARG A 541 -13.55 -23.37 -10.77
C ARG A 541 -14.90 -23.90 -10.33
N SER A 542 -15.72 -24.39 -11.28
CA SER A 542 -17.09 -24.87 -11.06
C SER A 542 -18.01 -23.79 -10.47
N ILE A 543 -17.78 -22.54 -10.81
CA ILE A 543 -18.61 -21.40 -10.44
C ILE A 543 -19.36 -20.95 -11.70
N ASP A 544 -20.69 -21.11 -11.67
CA ASP A 544 -21.56 -20.66 -12.76
C ASP A 544 -21.98 -19.21 -12.54
N LEU A 545 -21.70 -18.35 -13.51
CA LEU A 545 -22.10 -16.94 -13.52
C LEU A 545 -23.18 -16.70 -14.59
N PRO A 546 -24.17 -15.81 -14.34
CA PRO A 546 -25.25 -15.53 -15.30
C PRO A 546 -24.72 -14.92 -16.60
N GLU A 547 -25.59 -14.76 -17.60
CA GLU A 547 -25.28 -14.01 -18.81
C GLU A 547 -25.03 -12.52 -18.48
N PHE A 548 -24.23 -11.84 -19.31
CA PHE A 548 -23.88 -10.43 -19.09
C PHE A 548 -25.09 -9.52 -18.91
N GLY A 549 -26.17 -9.74 -19.73
CA GLY A 549 -27.37 -8.95 -19.65
C GLY A 549 -28.08 -9.07 -18.30
N ASP A 550 -28.21 -10.29 -17.79
CA ASP A 550 -28.83 -10.59 -16.50
C ASP A 550 -28.01 -10.03 -15.33
N PHE A 551 -26.68 -10.22 -15.38
CA PHE A 551 -25.76 -9.60 -14.39
C PHE A 551 -25.89 -8.07 -14.38
N TRP A 552 -25.81 -7.46 -15.57
CA TRP A 552 -25.84 -6.01 -15.71
C TRP A 552 -27.17 -5.44 -15.20
N GLU A 553 -28.27 -6.17 -15.44
CA GLU A 553 -29.58 -5.79 -14.94
C GLU A 553 -29.68 -5.95 -13.41
N ALA A 554 -29.25 -7.08 -12.87
CA ALA A 554 -29.26 -7.38 -11.44
C ALA A 554 -28.34 -6.44 -10.63
N GLY A 555 -27.21 -6.04 -11.22
CA GLY A 555 -26.24 -5.10 -10.63
C GLY A 555 -25.24 -5.72 -9.65
N LEU A 556 -25.43 -6.98 -9.24
CA LEU A 556 -24.61 -7.66 -8.25
C LEU A 556 -24.66 -9.18 -8.44
N ILE A 557 -23.51 -9.84 -8.22
CA ILE A 557 -23.44 -11.29 -7.99
C ILE A 557 -22.79 -11.50 -6.61
N ASP A 558 -23.42 -12.33 -5.79
CA ASP A 558 -22.93 -12.73 -4.47
C ASP A 558 -22.29 -14.14 -4.55
N LEU A 559 -21.00 -14.23 -4.25
CA LEU A 559 -20.23 -15.48 -4.24
C LEU A 559 -20.07 -16.03 -2.81
N GLY A 560 -20.43 -15.28 -1.77
CA GLY A 560 -20.26 -15.65 -0.37
C GLY A 560 -20.77 -17.05 0.02
N PRO A 561 -21.94 -17.52 -0.50
CA PRO A 561 -22.42 -18.85 -0.21
C PRO A 561 -21.54 -20.01 -0.72
N ARG A 562 -20.52 -19.74 -1.51
CA ARG A 562 -19.59 -20.74 -2.09
C ARG A 562 -18.24 -20.78 -1.38
N ALA A 563 -18.09 -19.99 -0.33
CA ALA A 563 -16.88 -19.93 0.48
C ALA A 563 -16.58 -21.29 1.16
N LYS A 564 -15.29 -21.60 1.33
CA LYS A 564 -14.81 -22.82 2.02
C LYS A 564 -13.67 -22.46 2.96
N PRO A 565 -13.67 -23.05 4.19
CA PRO A 565 -12.57 -22.87 5.11
C PRO A 565 -11.22 -23.27 4.52
N VAL A 566 -10.18 -22.52 4.90
CA VAL A 566 -8.80 -22.73 4.43
C VAL A 566 -7.88 -22.88 5.64
N VAL A 567 -6.94 -23.81 5.55
CA VAL A 567 -5.77 -23.93 6.45
C VAL A 567 -4.52 -23.73 5.59
N MET A 568 -3.74 -22.71 5.91
CA MET A 568 -2.55 -22.38 5.13
C MET A 568 -1.51 -23.51 5.20
N LEU A 569 -1.04 -23.96 4.02
CA LEU A 569 -0.01 -25.00 3.87
C LEU A 569 -0.37 -26.36 4.48
N GLU A 570 -1.66 -26.70 4.63
CA GLU A 570 -2.12 -27.97 5.17
C GLU A 570 -1.60 -29.18 4.40
N ALA A 571 -1.66 -29.13 3.07
CA ALA A 571 -1.18 -30.21 2.20
C ALA A 571 0.32 -30.45 2.35
N PHE A 572 1.12 -29.37 2.40
CA PHE A 572 2.56 -29.47 2.65
C PHE A 572 2.85 -30.14 4.01
N ARG A 573 2.13 -29.76 5.06
CA ARG A 573 2.31 -30.35 6.38
C ARG A 573 2.05 -31.86 6.39
N HIS A 574 0.98 -32.30 5.73
CA HIS A 574 0.59 -33.71 5.73
C HIS A 574 1.52 -34.60 4.90
N ALA A 575 1.99 -34.12 3.76
CA ALA A 575 2.82 -34.87 2.83
C ALA A 575 3.78 -33.88 2.10
N PRO A 576 4.89 -33.48 2.76
CA PRO A 576 5.82 -32.49 2.23
C PRO A 576 6.54 -32.95 0.96
N ASP A 577 6.73 -34.27 0.77
CA ASP A 577 7.34 -34.81 -0.46
C ASP A 577 6.40 -34.78 -1.66
N ASP A 578 5.08 -34.98 -1.40
CA ASP A 578 4.04 -34.94 -2.43
C ASP A 578 3.57 -33.51 -2.74
N ASN A 579 3.73 -32.60 -1.80
CA ASN A 579 3.33 -31.19 -1.91
C ASN A 579 4.49 -30.26 -1.54
N PRO A 580 5.63 -30.32 -2.26
CA PRO A 580 6.81 -29.53 -1.93
C PRO A 580 6.51 -28.03 -2.07
N LEU A 581 7.20 -27.22 -1.27
CA LEU A 581 7.17 -25.77 -1.39
C LEU A 581 7.94 -25.31 -2.64
N PRO A 582 7.64 -24.14 -3.21
CA PRO A 582 8.34 -23.59 -4.38
C PRO A 582 9.71 -22.98 -4.01
N THR A 583 10.39 -23.54 -3.02
CA THR A 583 11.77 -23.23 -2.63
C THR A 583 12.74 -24.23 -3.28
N PRO A 584 14.04 -23.92 -3.39
CA PRO A 584 15.02 -24.84 -3.96
C PRO A 584 15.06 -26.23 -3.28
N SER A 585 14.85 -26.28 -1.96
CA SER A 585 14.82 -27.51 -1.17
C SER A 585 13.47 -28.24 -1.18
N GLY A 586 12.40 -27.61 -1.63
CA GLY A 586 11.03 -28.07 -1.47
C GLY A 586 10.53 -27.98 -0.01
N ARG A 587 11.28 -27.33 0.88
CA ARG A 587 11.07 -27.20 2.33
C ARG A 587 11.06 -25.73 2.76
N ILE A 588 10.76 -25.48 4.01
CA ILE A 588 10.95 -24.17 4.66
C ILE A 588 12.46 -23.93 4.82
N GLU A 589 12.97 -22.83 4.26
CA GLU A 589 14.38 -22.46 4.34
C GLU A 589 14.62 -21.48 5.49
N ILE A 590 15.03 -21.99 6.65
CA ILE A 590 15.46 -21.18 7.80
C ILE A 590 16.82 -20.55 7.51
N PHE A 591 17.69 -21.30 6.79
CA PHE A 591 18.84 -20.78 6.11
C PHE A 591 18.65 -20.99 4.61
N SER A 592 18.77 -19.91 3.81
CA SER A 592 18.69 -19.97 2.35
C SER A 592 20.05 -19.87 1.70
N GLU A 593 20.51 -20.97 1.12
CA GLU A 593 21.76 -21.00 0.33
C GLU A 593 21.72 -20.00 -0.83
N THR A 594 20.52 -19.76 -1.37
CA THR A 594 20.36 -18.80 -2.46
C THR A 594 20.65 -17.38 -1.99
N VAL A 595 20.05 -16.94 -0.86
CA VAL A 595 20.29 -15.60 -0.32
C VAL A 595 21.75 -15.45 0.15
N ASP A 596 22.30 -16.47 0.81
CA ASP A 596 23.69 -16.50 1.25
C ASP A 596 24.65 -16.31 0.07
N SER A 597 24.36 -16.96 -1.07
CA SER A 597 25.17 -16.86 -2.29
C SER A 597 25.24 -15.45 -2.90
N PHE A 598 24.30 -14.57 -2.57
CA PHE A 598 24.32 -13.18 -3.01
C PHE A 598 25.36 -12.33 -2.28
N ALA A 599 25.89 -12.84 -1.16
CA ALA A 599 26.91 -12.20 -0.33
C ALA A 599 26.56 -10.73 0.07
N LEU A 600 25.30 -10.50 0.44
CA LEU A 600 24.79 -9.20 0.87
C LEU A 600 25.05 -8.99 2.37
N GLU A 601 25.78 -7.93 2.73
CA GLU A 601 26.10 -7.60 4.12
C GLU A 601 24.84 -7.25 4.95
N ASP A 602 23.81 -6.69 4.29
CA ASP A 602 22.56 -6.21 4.90
C ASP A 602 21.40 -7.22 4.84
N CYS A 603 21.62 -8.40 4.22
CA CYS A 603 20.65 -9.50 4.17
C CYS A 603 21.37 -10.85 3.99
N PRO A 604 21.90 -11.46 5.06
CA PRO A 604 22.63 -12.75 5.02
C PRO A 604 21.66 -13.93 4.82
N GLY A 605 22.22 -15.15 4.78
CA GLY A 605 21.49 -16.39 4.51
C GLY A 605 20.47 -16.84 5.55
N HIS A 606 20.29 -16.13 6.67
CA HIS A 606 19.31 -16.42 7.72
C HIS A 606 18.79 -15.13 8.38
N PRO A 607 17.65 -15.18 9.12
CA PRO A 607 17.16 -14.02 9.85
C PRO A 607 18.21 -13.49 10.83
N THR A 608 18.46 -12.17 10.78
CA THR A 608 19.50 -11.52 11.55
C THR A 608 19.00 -10.18 12.08
N TRP A 609 19.40 -9.84 13.31
CA TRP A 609 19.19 -8.51 13.86
C TRP A 609 20.27 -7.55 13.38
N PHE A 610 19.82 -6.42 12.86
CA PHE A 610 20.65 -5.27 12.53
C PHE A 610 20.18 -4.03 13.28
N GLU A 611 21.10 -3.24 13.80
CA GLU A 611 20.76 -1.96 14.42
C GLU A 611 20.30 -0.96 13.34
N PRO A 612 19.07 -0.41 13.44
CA PRO A 612 18.61 0.58 12.48
C PRO A 612 19.40 1.90 12.57
N PRO A 613 19.59 2.63 11.45
CA PRO A 613 20.35 3.89 11.47
C PRO A 613 19.64 5.03 12.24
N GLU A 614 18.31 5.00 12.30
CA GLU A 614 17.49 5.94 13.07
C GLU A 614 16.49 5.15 13.93
N TRP A 615 16.67 5.12 15.25
CA TRP A 615 15.80 4.41 16.18
C TRP A 615 15.95 4.91 17.62
N LEU A 616 15.01 4.59 18.51
CA LEU A 616 14.96 5.08 19.89
C LEU A 616 16.19 4.68 20.72
N GLY A 617 16.83 3.55 20.44
CA GLY A 617 18.06 3.15 21.11
C GLY A 617 19.23 4.10 20.82
N ALA A 618 19.32 4.66 19.63
CA ALA A 618 20.32 5.68 19.28
C ALA A 618 19.96 7.05 19.89
N ALA A 619 18.69 7.47 19.83
CA ALA A 619 18.21 8.73 20.38
C ALA A 619 18.41 8.84 21.90
N LEU A 620 18.18 7.76 22.65
CA LEU A 620 18.38 7.69 24.10
C LEU A 620 19.84 7.92 24.54
N ARG A 621 20.78 7.91 23.59
CA ARG A 621 22.22 8.19 23.84
C ARG A 621 22.57 9.69 23.83
N GLY A 622 21.59 10.62 23.66
CA GLY A 622 21.84 12.04 23.75
C GLY A 622 20.86 13.01 23.12
N GLY A 623 19.73 12.55 22.56
CA GLY A 623 18.78 13.39 21.82
C GLY A 623 17.40 13.54 22.47
N GLN A 624 16.68 14.59 22.08
CA GLN A 624 15.25 14.80 22.38
C GLN A 624 14.35 14.30 21.21
N GLU A 625 14.90 13.44 20.38
CA GLU A 625 14.21 12.93 19.20
C GLU A 625 13.15 11.92 19.59
N LEU A 626 12.08 11.92 18.79
CA LEU A 626 10.97 10.96 18.86
C LEU A 626 10.99 10.10 17.59
N HIS A 627 10.57 8.85 17.72
CA HIS A 627 10.41 7.98 16.53
C HIS A 627 9.09 8.29 15.84
N LEU A 628 9.16 8.63 14.55
CA LEU A 628 7.99 8.90 13.74
C LEU A 628 7.44 7.62 13.11
N ILE A 629 6.18 7.29 13.43
CA ILE A 629 5.41 6.28 12.72
C ILE A 629 4.53 6.97 11.68
N SER A 630 4.69 6.59 10.41
CA SER A 630 3.81 7.05 9.34
C SER A 630 2.85 5.92 8.94
N ASP A 631 1.64 5.97 9.46
CA ASP A 631 0.63 4.94 9.25
C ASP A 631 -0.43 5.34 8.21
N GLN A 632 -1.35 4.43 7.90
CA GLN A 632 -2.50 4.67 7.04
C GLN A 632 -3.53 5.54 7.75
N PRO A 633 -4.10 6.57 7.11
CA PRO A 633 -5.15 7.38 7.72
C PRO A 633 -6.47 6.61 7.88
N VAL A 634 -7.26 6.98 8.90
CA VAL A 634 -8.57 6.36 9.17
C VAL A 634 -9.66 6.85 8.21
N ARG A 635 -9.55 8.11 7.73
CA ARG A 635 -10.66 8.83 7.07
C ARG A 635 -10.53 8.91 5.55
N ARG A 636 -9.55 8.22 4.96
CA ARG A 636 -9.30 8.15 3.52
C ARG A 636 -8.37 6.99 3.21
N LEU A 637 -8.29 6.59 1.95
CA LEU A 637 -7.28 5.65 1.50
C LEU A 637 -6.10 6.42 0.89
N HIS A 638 -4.93 6.32 1.49
CA HIS A 638 -3.74 7.05 1.02
C HIS A 638 -4.05 8.56 0.90
N SER A 639 -3.86 9.15 -0.29
CA SER A 639 -4.23 10.54 -0.59
C SER A 639 -5.59 10.71 -1.27
N GLN A 640 -6.32 9.59 -1.51
CA GLN A 640 -7.61 9.64 -2.15
C GLN A 640 -8.66 10.28 -1.25
N LEU A 641 -9.47 11.16 -1.82
CA LEU A 641 -10.53 11.88 -1.12
C LEU A 641 -10.06 12.74 0.07
N ASP A 642 -8.81 13.20 0.12
CA ASP A 642 -8.32 14.05 1.20
C ASP A 642 -9.09 15.38 1.31
N ALA A 643 -9.59 15.91 0.19
CA ALA A 643 -10.44 17.09 0.15
C ALA A 643 -11.93 16.82 0.58
N SER A 644 -12.30 15.57 0.89
CA SER A 644 -13.68 15.23 1.32
C SER A 644 -14.03 15.81 2.69
N PRO A 645 -15.33 16.03 2.98
CA PRO A 645 -15.76 16.46 4.31
C PRO A 645 -15.33 15.47 5.40
N HIS A 646 -15.36 14.17 5.13
CA HIS A 646 -14.96 13.14 6.08
C HIS A 646 -13.47 13.24 6.45
N SER A 647 -12.58 13.42 5.46
CA SER A 647 -11.15 13.63 5.73
C SER A 647 -10.90 14.93 6.47
N LYS A 648 -11.50 16.04 6.01
CA LYS A 648 -11.36 17.37 6.63
C LYS A 648 -11.81 17.41 8.09
N ALA A 649 -12.85 16.66 8.46
CA ALA A 649 -13.35 16.58 9.83
C ALA A 649 -12.34 15.99 10.84
N GLY A 650 -11.33 15.25 10.37
CA GLY A 650 -10.25 14.73 11.22
C GLY A 650 -9.06 15.67 11.37
N LYS A 651 -8.99 16.76 10.61
CA LYS A 651 -7.84 17.67 10.62
C LYS A 651 -7.93 18.70 11.75
N ILE A 652 -6.79 19.04 12.34
CA ILE A 652 -6.64 20.08 13.35
C ILE A 652 -6.16 21.36 12.68
N LYS A 653 -6.96 22.42 12.74
CA LYS A 653 -6.69 23.69 12.05
C LYS A 653 -6.30 23.50 10.57
N GLY A 654 -7.00 22.56 9.90
CA GLY A 654 -6.80 22.23 8.49
C GLY A 654 -5.61 21.32 8.16
N ARG A 655 -4.92 20.76 9.14
CA ARG A 655 -3.70 19.93 8.98
C ARG A 655 -3.93 18.53 9.49
N GLU A 656 -3.19 17.58 8.95
CA GLU A 656 -3.18 16.21 9.45
C GLU A 656 -2.73 16.19 10.92
N PRO A 657 -3.42 15.45 11.81
CA PRO A 657 -3.05 15.42 13.21
C PRO A 657 -1.83 14.56 13.49
N ILE A 658 -0.89 15.09 14.28
CA ILE A 658 0.13 14.29 14.95
C ILE A 658 -0.38 13.85 16.31
N PHE A 659 -0.22 12.57 16.61
CA PHE A 659 -0.55 12.00 17.90
C PHE A 659 0.74 11.90 18.75
N ILE A 660 0.68 12.38 19.98
CA ILE A 660 1.83 12.48 20.88
C ILE A 660 1.43 11.93 22.25
N ASN A 661 2.32 11.14 22.88
CA ASN A 661 2.12 10.66 24.26
C ASN A 661 2.07 11.85 25.26
N PRO A 662 1.23 11.79 26.32
CA PRO A 662 1.13 12.84 27.32
C PRO A 662 2.47 13.24 27.95
N GLU A 663 3.37 12.29 28.24
CA GLU A 663 4.70 12.57 28.83
C GLU A 663 5.57 13.38 27.86
N ASP A 664 5.61 12.99 26.58
CA ASP A 664 6.36 13.67 25.53
C ASP A 664 5.83 15.08 25.25
N ALA A 665 4.51 15.24 25.30
CA ALA A 665 3.84 16.53 25.12
C ALA A 665 4.12 17.48 26.29
N GLN A 666 4.04 16.98 27.53
CA GLN A 666 4.33 17.74 28.74
C GLN A 666 5.78 18.23 28.75
N ALA A 667 6.75 17.37 28.40
CA ALA A 667 8.16 17.70 28.31
C ALA A 667 8.49 18.82 27.30
N ARG A 668 7.55 19.10 26.38
CA ARG A 668 7.69 20.11 25.29
C ARG A 668 6.69 21.26 25.42
N GLU A 669 5.96 21.35 26.53
CA GLU A 669 4.91 22.36 26.78
C GLU A 669 3.84 22.40 25.67
N ILE A 670 3.49 21.23 25.13
CA ILE A 670 2.52 21.04 24.06
C ILE A 670 1.18 20.57 24.67
N VAL A 671 0.07 21.14 24.19
CA VAL A 671 -1.29 20.71 24.55
C VAL A 671 -2.10 20.33 23.30
N GLY A 672 -3.19 19.60 23.51
CA GLY A 672 -4.10 19.23 22.42
C GLY A 672 -4.64 20.45 21.67
N GLY A 673 -4.64 20.40 20.34
CA GLY A 673 -5.05 21.49 19.46
C GLY A 673 -3.96 22.52 19.14
N ASP A 674 -2.77 22.40 19.73
CA ASP A 674 -1.61 23.22 19.34
C ASP A 674 -1.17 22.92 17.92
N LEU A 675 -0.45 23.86 17.30
CA LEU A 675 0.32 23.63 16.10
C LEU A 675 1.78 23.34 16.48
N VAL A 676 2.35 22.36 15.80
CA VAL A 676 3.76 21.98 15.98
C VAL A 676 4.48 21.91 14.65
N GLU A 677 5.75 22.24 14.67
CA GLU A 677 6.70 21.90 13.62
C GLU A 677 7.40 20.60 13.99
N ILE A 678 7.34 19.66 13.09
CA ILE A 678 8.04 18.39 13.12
C ILE A 678 9.19 18.51 12.14
N HIS A 679 10.41 18.21 12.55
CA HIS A 679 11.56 18.40 11.65
C HIS A 679 12.69 17.41 11.91
N ASN A 680 13.48 17.21 10.88
CA ASN A 680 14.76 16.52 10.90
C ASN A 680 15.66 17.07 9.78
N LYS A 681 16.76 16.38 9.44
CA LYS A 681 17.69 16.79 8.37
C LYS A 681 17.08 16.77 6.96
N ARG A 682 15.94 16.08 6.75
CA ARG A 682 15.27 15.95 5.44
C ARG A 682 14.24 17.04 5.18
N GLY A 683 13.60 17.56 6.22
CA GLY A 683 12.55 18.56 6.03
C GLY A 683 11.88 19.04 7.29
N ARG A 684 10.83 19.84 7.10
CA ARG A 684 10.02 20.47 8.14
C ARG A 684 8.55 20.37 7.77
N VAL A 685 7.70 19.96 8.71
CA VAL A 685 6.26 19.71 8.50
C VAL A 685 5.47 20.37 9.62
N ILE A 686 4.36 21.01 9.29
CA ILE A 686 3.41 21.55 10.27
C ILE A 686 2.24 20.59 10.45
N SER A 687 1.92 20.33 11.72
CA SER A 687 0.80 19.45 12.10
C SER A 687 0.03 20.03 13.28
N GLY A 688 -1.22 19.58 13.49
CA GLY A 688 -2.00 19.87 14.67
C GLY A 688 -1.92 18.71 15.67
N VAL A 689 -1.94 18.99 16.96
CA VAL A 689 -1.66 18.00 18.01
C VAL A 689 -2.92 17.32 18.53
N VAL A 690 -2.86 16.01 18.67
CA VAL A 690 -3.76 15.17 19.47
C VAL A 690 -2.93 14.46 20.55
N ILE A 691 -3.30 14.60 21.82
CA ILE A 691 -2.67 13.87 22.91
C ILE A 691 -3.30 12.50 23.02
N SER A 692 -2.49 11.43 23.15
CA SER A 692 -2.98 10.06 23.16
C SER A 692 -2.13 9.15 24.04
N GLU A 693 -2.76 8.46 24.99
CA GLU A 693 -2.14 7.40 25.80
C GLU A 693 -1.99 6.08 25.02
N ALA A 694 -2.61 5.98 23.85
CA ALA A 694 -2.50 4.80 22.99
C ALA A 694 -1.15 4.69 22.25
N ILE A 695 -0.25 5.64 22.47
CA ILE A 695 1.10 5.65 21.88
C ILE A 695 2.12 5.59 23.01
N MET A 696 3.13 4.74 22.88
CA MET A 696 4.20 4.64 23.89
C MET A 696 5.03 5.94 23.94
N PRO A 697 5.61 6.28 25.10
CA PRO A 697 6.56 7.39 25.20
C PRO A 697 7.74 7.24 24.23
N GLY A 698 8.23 8.36 23.69
CA GLY A 698 9.30 8.39 22.70
C GLY A 698 8.83 8.20 21.25
N VAL A 699 7.52 7.96 21.01
CA VAL A 699 6.94 7.73 19.67
C VAL A 699 5.89 8.78 19.35
N VAL A 700 5.88 9.23 18.09
CA VAL A 700 4.80 10.04 17.52
C VAL A 700 4.22 9.38 16.28
N ARG A 701 2.93 9.57 16.05
CA ARG A 701 2.21 9.03 14.89
C ARG A 701 1.65 10.17 14.04
N LEU A 702 2.02 10.21 12.76
CA LEU A 702 1.49 11.15 11.76
C LEU A 702 1.10 10.35 10.51
N SER A 703 -0.20 10.28 10.22
CA SER A 703 -0.70 9.45 9.12
C SER A 703 -0.31 10.01 7.74
N THR A 704 -0.05 9.11 6.79
CA THR A 704 0.26 9.49 5.40
C THR A 704 -0.97 10.05 4.67
N GLY A 705 -0.77 10.58 3.46
CA GLY A 705 -1.85 10.89 2.52
C GLY A 705 -2.38 12.31 2.56
N ALA A 706 -1.95 13.15 3.49
CA ALA A 706 -2.18 14.59 3.35
C ALA A 706 -1.56 15.08 2.03
N TRP A 707 -2.33 15.83 1.22
CA TRP A 707 -1.78 16.38 -0.03
C TRP A 707 -0.61 17.30 0.29
N PHE A 708 0.53 17.01 -0.33
CA PHE A 708 1.76 17.76 -0.12
C PHE A 708 1.58 19.25 -0.49
N ASP A 709 1.90 20.14 0.46
CA ASP A 709 1.67 21.58 0.38
C ASP A 709 2.92 22.35 0.81
N MET A 710 3.86 22.52 -0.12
CA MET A 710 5.17 23.11 0.16
C MET A 710 5.17 24.62 0.03
N ASP A 711 5.46 25.34 1.14
CA ASP A 711 5.87 26.72 1.11
C ASP A 711 7.36 26.81 0.77
N HIS A 712 7.66 27.02 -0.50
CA HIS A 712 9.03 27.09 -1.00
C HIS A 712 9.86 28.29 -0.48
N LYS A 713 9.20 29.33 0.05
CA LYS A 713 9.94 30.49 0.63
C LYS A 713 10.44 30.18 2.03
N ARG A 714 9.70 29.35 2.77
CA ARG A 714 10.01 28.98 4.14
C ARG A 714 10.66 27.60 4.25
N ASP A 715 10.72 26.85 3.16
CA ASP A 715 11.12 25.43 3.12
C ASP A 715 10.31 24.61 4.12
N LEU A 716 8.97 24.67 4.03
CA LEU A 716 8.05 24.18 5.04
C LEU A 716 6.85 23.50 4.39
N GLU A 717 6.61 22.24 4.72
CA GLU A 717 5.38 21.53 4.37
C GLU A 717 4.28 21.92 5.38
N ARG A 718 3.14 22.42 4.87
CA ARG A 718 2.11 23.09 5.69
C ARG A 718 0.90 22.24 6.05
N HIS A 719 0.74 21.06 5.46
CA HIS A 719 -0.50 20.28 5.54
C HIS A 719 -0.39 19.01 6.40
N GLY A 720 0.83 18.62 6.81
CA GLY A 720 1.07 17.46 7.65
C GLY A 720 1.40 16.18 6.87
N ASN A 721 2.14 16.28 5.76
CA ASN A 721 2.61 15.11 5.03
C ASN A 721 3.93 14.57 5.64
N PRO A 722 3.90 13.40 6.34
CA PRO A 722 5.09 12.88 7.02
C PRO A 722 6.22 12.52 6.05
N ASN A 723 5.92 12.27 4.78
CA ASN A 723 6.92 11.83 3.82
C ASN A 723 7.92 12.92 3.41
N ALA A 724 7.72 14.17 3.81
CA ALA A 724 8.78 15.18 3.79
C ALA A 724 9.91 14.90 4.82
N LEU A 725 9.67 13.99 5.78
CA LEU A 725 10.59 13.67 6.88
C LEU A 725 11.14 12.24 6.80
N THR A 726 10.46 11.33 6.10
CA THR A 726 10.79 9.89 6.10
C THR A 726 12.05 9.59 5.29
N LEU A 727 12.72 8.49 5.65
CA LEU A 727 13.99 8.08 5.06
C LEU A 727 13.78 7.46 3.67
N ASP A 728 14.52 7.94 2.67
CA ASP A 728 14.51 7.42 1.28
C ASP A 728 15.80 6.64 0.98
N THR A 729 16.06 5.60 1.79
CA THR A 729 17.08 4.59 1.51
C THR A 729 16.39 3.25 1.26
N PRO A 730 17.04 2.29 0.59
CA PRO A 730 16.48 0.95 0.46
C PRO A 730 16.31 0.27 1.82
N SER A 731 15.34 -0.66 1.92
CA SER A 731 15.24 -1.56 3.08
C SER A 731 16.48 -2.45 3.22
N SER A 732 16.95 -2.96 2.11
CA SER A 732 18.21 -3.69 1.95
C SER A 732 18.62 -3.74 0.48
N SER A 733 19.83 -4.22 0.22
CA SER A 733 20.34 -4.52 -1.14
C SER A 733 19.58 -5.67 -1.81
N LEU A 734 18.86 -6.51 -1.03
CA LEU A 734 18.06 -7.59 -1.57
C LEU A 734 16.79 -7.07 -2.24
N SER A 735 15.95 -6.30 -1.54
CA SER A 735 14.60 -5.95 -2.03
C SER A 735 14.45 -4.51 -2.51
N GLN A 736 15.32 -3.60 -2.10
CA GLN A 736 15.19 -2.17 -2.43
C GLN A 736 13.85 -1.55 -1.99
N GLY A 737 13.20 -2.13 -0.98
CA GLY A 737 11.93 -1.67 -0.44
C GLY A 737 12.03 -0.28 0.20
N CYS A 738 10.89 0.30 0.58
CA CYS A 738 10.87 1.59 1.27
C CYS A 738 11.24 1.46 2.76
N SER A 739 11.82 2.51 3.35
CA SER A 739 12.27 2.55 4.74
C SER A 739 11.59 3.66 5.59
N ALA A 740 10.35 4.02 5.22
CA ALA A 740 9.60 5.12 5.83
C ALA A 740 9.42 5.03 7.36
N GLN A 741 9.43 3.81 7.92
CA GLN A 741 9.25 3.58 9.37
C GLN A 741 10.57 3.66 10.16
N THR A 742 11.70 3.90 9.51
CA THR A 742 12.99 4.18 10.15
C THR A 742 13.23 5.68 10.12
N CYS A 743 12.67 6.40 11.10
CA CYS A 743 12.65 7.86 11.05
C CYS A 743 12.63 8.48 12.46
N LEU A 744 13.65 9.28 12.77
CA LEU A 744 13.68 10.13 13.95
C LEU A 744 13.34 11.58 13.61
N VAL A 745 12.61 12.25 14.50
CA VAL A 745 12.17 13.65 14.36
C VAL A 745 12.27 14.40 15.67
N GLN A 746 12.37 15.72 15.58
CA GLN A 746 12.15 16.64 16.68
C GLN A 746 10.79 17.33 16.52
N VAL A 747 10.14 17.66 17.63
CA VAL A 747 8.83 18.30 17.66
C VAL A 747 8.89 19.53 18.54
N ARG A 748 8.44 20.68 18.03
CA ARG A 748 8.37 21.93 18.79
C ARG A 748 7.05 22.67 18.52
N LYS A 749 6.53 23.34 19.54
CA LYS A 749 5.35 24.21 19.42
C LYS A 749 5.65 25.41 18.53
N VAL A 750 4.67 25.78 17.70
CA VAL A 750 4.72 26.98 16.85
C VAL A 750 3.39 27.74 16.88
N ASP A 751 3.45 29.02 16.52
CA ASP A 751 2.26 29.85 16.36
C ASP A 751 1.63 29.71 14.95
N VAL A 752 0.48 30.34 14.77
CA VAL A 752 -0.28 30.31 13.50
C VAL A 752 0.45 31.05 12.39
N GLU A 753 1.19 32.12 12.70
CA GLU A 753 1.94 32.91 11.73
C GLU A 753 3.10 32.09 11.15
N HIS A 754 3.85 31.41 12.00
CA HIS A 754 4.90 30.49 11.58
C HIS A 754 4.33 29.33 10.75
N ALA A 755 3.18 28.77 11.14
CA ALA A 755 2.54 27.64 10.44
C ALA A 755 2.04 28.00 9.03
N GLY A 756 1.72 29.26 8.77
CA GLY A 756 1.21 29.73 7.47
C GLY A 756 -0.20 29.25 7.16
N VAL A 757 -0.66 29.53 5.94
CA VAL A 757 -1.97 29.13 5.43
C VAL A 757 -1.83 27.85 4.60
N VAL A 758 -2.74 26.88 4.81
CA VAL A 758 -2.79 25.64 4.03
C VAL A 758 -3.42 25.93 2.66
N GLU A 759 -2.72 25.57 1.59
CA GLU A 759 -3.15 25.74 0.20
C GLU A 759 -3.26 24.39 -0.56
N ALA A 760 -3.19 23.28 0.16
CA ALA A 760 -3.24 21.94 -0.42
C ALA A 760 -4.42 21.74 -1.39
N PHE A 761 -5.58 22.32 -1.06
CA PHE A 761 -6.82 22.20 -1.84
C PHE A 761 -7.10 23.43 -2.73
N ALA A 762 -6.19 24.40 -2.81
CA ALA A 762 -6.33 25.52 -3.73
C ALA A 762 -6.13 25.04 -5.18
N GLN A 763 -6.89 25.63 -6.10
CA GLN A 763 -6.65 25.46 -7.55
C GLN A 763 -5.26 26.05 -7.90
N PRO A 764 -4.53 25.49 -8.86
CA PRO A 764 -3.34 26.14 -9.37
C PRO A 764 -3.71 27.50 -10.02
N HIS A 765 -2.73 28.36 -10.18
CA HIS A 765 -2.93 29.62 -10.91
C HIS A 765 -3.11 29.34 -12.41
N PHE A 766 -4.10 29.97 -13.04
CA PHE A 766 -4.34 29.91 -14.47
C PHE A 766 -4.05 31.26 -15.11
N GLU A 767 -3.51 31.24 -16.32
CA GLU A 767 -3.32 32.42 -17.16
C GLU A 767 -4.07 32.22 -18.48
N ALA A 768 -4.75 33.26 -18.94
CA ALA A 768 -5.35 33.25 -20.27
C ALA A 768 -4.25 33.21 -21.33
N ARG A 769 -4.51 32.57 -22.45
CA ARG A 769 -3.59 32.44 -23.56
C ARG A 769 -3.35 33.78 -24.24
#